data_a2039adb119d3a2a18184deb2b34c3e5
#
_entry.id   a2039adb119d3a2a18184deb2b34c3e5
#
_cell.length_a   1.000
_cell.length_b   1.000
_cell.length_c   1.000
_cell.angle_alpha   90.00
_cell.angle_beta   90.00
_cell.angle_gamma   90.00
#
_symmetry.space_group_name_H-M   'P 1'
#
loop_
_entity.id
_entity.type
_entity.pdbx_description
1 polymer ?
#
loop_
_entity_poly.entity_id
_entity_poly.type
_entity_poly.pdbx_seq_one_letter_code
_entity_poly.pdbx_strand_id
1 'polypeptide(L)'
;INRSTGFTLRAVQGSKAVQRGIFVRIDPKLALGDEGYTLNSSSRGVEIVGRSAKALFWGFQSLMQLLPAEVESAGKVGTLPTIAWAIPAVRISDEPAFEYRGVMVDVCRHFLTVDEMKKHIDIISMFKINKLHWHLTEDQGWRIEIKKYPRLTEVGAWRIEGDGSRYGGFYTQDQVREIVRYAQDRFVTIIPEIEMPGHGMGAIASYPELTCFPNRRKYIVRNIWGIEDDVYCAGKESTFEFIQNVLDEVVPLFPGEYFHIGGDECPKDRWKECPNCQKRIKAEGLKDEHELQSYVIRRAEKMLAKYGKKLIGWDEILEGGLAPTATVMSWRGEDGGIQSANMGHDVIMTPGSGGLYIDHYQGDPKIEPVAICCYAPLEKVYNYNPIPEAIAPDKRHHIKGAQTNLWAEYLYTPEIMQYRAFPREIALAEAVWSPIASRDFKDFNRRLDNAYVRLDMHGANYHIPQPEQPLPNVDPKESYEKTVSSLNFIAFTDSAELSLKTTRPIRIVYTRDGSTPTLSSESYTMPLKVTKSEVIRVASILPSGKTSPVREITFEKQTLAPAATVANLKPGLATKTSIGDYYQATDLIGVTNWTKGIAKRPQDLRPDVVKNHMAEIKPKAVIGDGYVKIPKDGVYVFSTDLDQMYIDGKLLIDNSGEVAKSSRRDKSVALKAGWHKIRLIFIGAVRGGFPTYWDGAAVAYRNIKDNKFTNITEDMLAH
;
A
#
# COMPACT_ATOMS: atom_id res chain seq x y z
N ILE A 1 -10.20 -23.89 19.57
CA ILE A 1 -9.82 -24.21 20.96
C ILE A 1 -9.32 -25.65 21.04
N ASN A 2 -10.11 -26.68 20.72
CA ASN A 2 -9.71 -28.09 20.86
C ASN A 2 -8.36 -28.41 20.20
N ARG A 3 -8.12 -27.87 18.99
CA ARG A 3 -6.94 -28.13 18.18
C ARG A 3 -5.65 -27.64 18.86
N SER A 4 -5.66 -26.43 19.38
CA SER A 4 -4.49 -25.77 19.96
C SER A 4 -4.26 -26.19 21.41
N THR A 5 -5.33 -26.33 22.22
CA THR A 5 -5.22 -26.64 23.64
C THR A 5 -5.11 -28.15 23.93
N GLY A 6 -5.60 -29.00 23.03
CA GLY A 6 -5.75 -30.44 23.25
C GLY A 6 -6.89 -30.81 24.18
N PHE A 7 -7.66 -29.86 24.71
CA PHE A 7 -8.90 -30.16 25.44
C PHE A 7 -9.99 -30.64 24.48
N THR A 8 -10.87 -31.47 24.95
CA THR A 8 -12.02 -31.93 24.19
C THR A 8 -13.27 -31.17 24.63
N LEU A 9 -13.60 -30.10 23.93
CA LEU A 9 -14.87 -29.41 24.06
C LEU A 9 -15.86 -30.03 23.08
N ARG A 10 -16.93 -30.62 23.60
CA ARG A 10 -18.02 -31.22 22.81
C ARG A 10 -19.11 -30.17 22.61
N ALA A 11 -19.52 -29.93 21.37
CA ALA A 11 -20.69 -29.13 21.06
C ALA A 11 -21.96 -30.00 21.31
N VAL A 12 -22.87 -29.51 22.13
CA VAL A 12 -24.16 -30.16 22.41
C VAL A 12 -25.26 -29.11 22.31
N GLN A 13 -26.40 -29.51 21.73
CA GLN A 13 -27.58 -28.67 21.72
C GLN A 13 -28.35 -28.90 23.04
N GLY A 14 -28.68 -27.79 23.71
CA GLY A 14 -29.40 -27.86 24.99
C GLY A 14 -30.13 -26.56 25.30
N SER A 15 -31.09 -26.62 26.20
CA SER A 15 -31.91 -25.47 26.63
C SER A 15 -31.42 -24.82 27.92
N LYS A 16 -30.40 -25.36 28.58
CA LYS A 16 -29.89 -24.86 29.86
C LYS A 16 -28.40 -24.60 29.80
N ALA A 17 -27.97 -23.52 30.46
CA ALA A 17 -26.55 -23.20 30.64
C ALA A 17 -25.84 -24.37 31.38
N VAL A 18 -24.68 -24.77 30.83
CA VAL A 18 -23.87 -25.86 31.41
C VAL A 18 -22.85 -25.23 32.36
N GLN A 19 -22.78 -25.78 33.58
CA GLN A 19 -21.73 -25.41 34.54
C GLN A 19 -20.35 -25.81 33.98
N ARG A 20 -19.38 -24.88 34.03
CA ARG A 20 -18.01 -25.07 33.56
C ARG A 20 -17.91 -25.35 32.05
N GLY A 21 -18.80 -24.74 31.26
CA GLY A 21 -18.80 -24.80 29.80
C GLY A 21 -18.92 -23.45 29.16
N ILE A 22 -18.96 -23.43 27.82
CA ILE A 22 -19.27 -22.24 27.01
C ILE A 22 -20.73 -22.41 26.54
N PHE A 23 -21.59 -21.54 26.99
CA PHE A 23 -23.00 -21.51 26.61
C PHE A 23 -23.23 -20.37 25.60
N VAL A 24 -23.83 -20.68 24.47
CA VAL A 24 -24.13 -19.71 23.42
C VAL A 24 -25.61 -19.76 23.05
N ARG A 25 -26.21 -18.59 22.85
CA ARG A 25 -27.59 -18.50 22.38
C ARG A 25 -27.86 -17.25 21.56
N ILE A 26 -28.77 -17.38 20.62
CA ILE A 26 -29.35 -16.24 19.93
C ILE A 26 -30.55 -15.73 20.72
N ASP A 27 -30.57 -14.41 20.95
CA ASP A 27 -31.71 -13.71 21.56
C ASP A 27 -32.10 -12.51 20.71
N PRO A 28 -33.11 -12.62 19.83
CA PRO A 28 -33.55 -11.52 18.99
C PRO A 28 -34.09 -10.31 19.75
N LYS A 29 -34.35 -10.46 21.06
CA LYS A 29 -34.84 -9.38 21.95
C LYS A 29 -33.70 -8.66 22.68
N LEU A 30 -32.44 -9.06 22.48
CA LEU A 30 -31.30 -8.39 23.06
C LEU A 30 -31.31 -6.90 22.65
N ALA A 31 -31.18 -6.00 23.63
CA ALA A 31 -31.21 -4.55 23.37
C ALA A 31 -29.90 -4.00 22.79
N LEU A 32 -29.44 -4.63 21.70
CA LEU A 32 -28.25 -4.28 20.92
C LEU A 32 -28.57 -4.38 19.43
N GLY A 33 -27.73 -3.86 18.55
CA GLY A 33 -27.82 -3.99 17.10
C GLY A 33 -27.69 -5.44 16.61
N ASP A 34 -27.87 -5.68 15.32
CA ASP A 34 -27.84 -7.04 14.71
C ASP A 34 -26.51 -7.78 14.94
N GLU A 35 -25.40 -7.05 15.02
CA GLU A 35 -24.06 -7.57 15.31
C GLU A 35 -23.69 -7.48 16.80
N GLY A 36 -24.60 -7.02 17.66
CA GLY A 36 -24.38 -6.83 19.09
C GLY A 36 -24.47 -8.11 19.90
N TYR A 37 -23.62 -8.23 20.91
CA TYR A 37 -23.53 -9.39 21.79
C TYR A 37 -23.19 -9.01 23.24
N THR A 38 -23.49 -9.93 24.17
CA THR A 38 -22.94 -9.90 25.52
C THR A 38 -22.05 -11.13 25.73
N LEU A 39 -20.96 -10.97 26.48
CA LEU A 39 -20.10 -12.07 26.91
C LEU A 39 -19.86 -11.93 28.40
N ASN A 40 -20.25 -12.97 29.17
CA ASN A 40 -20.03 -13.04 30.61
C ASN A 40 -19.16 -14.25 30.92
N SER A 41 -18.03 -14.04 31.57
CA SER A 41 -17.13 -15.08 32.07
C SER A 41 -17.02 -15.05 33.58
N SER A 42 -17.11 -16.20 34.21
CA SER A 42 -17.00 -16.37 35.65
C SER A 42 -16.50 -17.79 36.01
N SER A 43 -16.31 -18.07 37.28
CA SER A 43 -15.96 -19.42 37.77
C SER A 43 -17.00 -20.50 37.41
N ARG A 44 -18.21 -20.09 36.99
CA ARG A 44 -19.28 -21.01 36.58
C ARG A 44 -19.25 -21.37 35.09
N GLY A 45 -18.49 -20.64 34.29
CA GLY A 45 -18.36 -20.82 32.82
C GLY A 45 -18.48 -19.50 32.05
N VAL A 46 -18.63 -19.61 30.75
CA VAL A 46 -18.78 -18.50 29.82
C VAL A 46 -20.19 -18.55 29.20
N GLU A 47 -20.84 -17.39 29.13
CA GLU A 47 -22.08 -17.20 28.39
C GLU A 47 -21.88 -16.15 27.31
N ILE A 48 -22.23 -16.47 26.06
CA ILE A 48 -22.28 -15.55 24.94
C ILE A 48 -23.70 -15.46 24.42
N VAL A 49 -24.30 -14.29 24.43
CA VAL A 49 -25.62 -14.02 23.88
C VAL A 49 -25.51 -13.04 22.76
N GLY A 50 -25.90 -13.42 21.57
CA GLY A 50 -25.90 -12.53 20.39
C GLY A 50 -27.30 -12.32 19.86
N ARG A 51 -27.56 -11.18 19.21
CA ARG A 51 -28.84 -10.93 18.55
C ARG A 51 -29.04 -11.81 17.32
N SER A 52 -27.94 -12.18 16.65
CA SER A 52 -27.88 -13.00 15.44
C SER A 52 -26.73 -14.01 15.51
N ALA A 53 -26.63 -14.89 14.53
CA ALA A 53 -25.48 -15.79 14.36
C ALA A 53 -24.17 -14.99 14.12
N LYS A 54 -24.25 -13.88 13.40
CA LYS A 54 -23.13 -12.97 13.19
C LYS A 54 -22.63 -12.35 14.51
N ALA A 55 -23.56 -11.90 15.35
CA ALA A 55 -23.26 -11.39 16.69
C ALA A 55 -22.54 -12.43 17.55
N LEU A 56 -23.00 -13.69 17.52
CA LEU A 56 -22.32 -14.79 18.22
C LEU A 56 -20.90 -15.01 17.71
N PHE A 57 -20.68 -14.93 16.40
CA PHE A 57 -19.34 -15.05 15.83
C PHE A 57 -18.40 -13.97 16.37
N TRP A 58 -18.85 -12.70 16.43
CA TRP A 58 -18.05 -11.60 17.01
C TRP A 58 -17.82 -11.79 18.52
N GLY A 59 -18.80 -12.32 19.23
CA GLY A 59 -18.64 -12.71 20.63
C GLY A 59 -17.59 -13.81 20.81
N PHE A 60 -17.53 -14.78 19.90
CA PHE A 60 -16.48 -15.78 19.87
C PHE A 60 -15.10 -15.19 19.56
N GLN A 61 -14.99 -14.22 18.64
CA GLN A 61 -13.71 -13.55 18.40
C GLN A 61 -13.21 -12.84 19.67
N SER A 62 -14.12 -12.22 20.44
CA SER A 62 -13.75 -11.63 21.73
C SER A 62 -13.35 -12.70 22.76
N LEU A 63 -14.04 -13.83 22.81
CA LEU A 63 -13.62 -14.94 23.65
C LEU A 63 -12.22 -15.47 23.30
N MET A 64 -11.93 -15.62 22.01
CA MET A 64 -10.62 -16.04 21.54
C MET A 64 -9.53 -15.04 21.95
N GLN A 65 -9.82 -13.73 21.91
CA GLN A 65 -8.89 -12.68 22.35
C GLN A 65 -8.71 -12.62 23.88
N LEU A 66 -9.63 -13.14 24.67
CA LEU A 66 -9.48 -13.29 26.13
C LEU A 66 -8.61 -14.50 26.52
N LEU A 67 -8.45 -15.46 25.63
CA LEU A 67 -7.56 -16.60 25.81
C LEU A 67 -6.11 -16.23 25.46
N PRO A 68 -5.10 -16.97 25.98
CA PRO A 68 -3.72 -16.86 25.52
C PRO A 68 -3.65 -16.94 23.98
N ALA A 69 -2.75 -16.14 23.37
CA ALA A 69 -2.66 -16.00 21.92
C ALA A 69 -2.37 -17.35 21.21
N GLU A 70 -1.73 -18.26 21.88
CA GLU A 70 -1.42 -19.62 21.42
C GLU A 70 -2.67 -20.44 21.09
N VAL A 71 -3.88 -19.99 21.47
CA VAL A 71 -5.14 -20.59 21.06
C VAL A 71 -5.34 -20.55 19.54
N GLU A 72 -4.70 -19.60 18.86
CA GLU A 72 -4.73 -19.47 17.39
C GLU A 72 -3.80 -20.46 16.68
N SER A 73 -2.96 -21.20 17.40
CA SER A 73 -2.02 -22.14 16.79
C SER A 73 -2.72 -23.18 15.91
N ALA A 74 -2.10 -23.44 14.76
CA ALA A 74 -2.55 -24.46 13.80
C ALA A 74 -2.40 -25.90 14.31
N GLY A 75 -1.60 -26.14 15.35
CA GLY A 75 -1.36 -27.43 15.96
C GLY A 75 -1.51 -27.38 17.47
N LYS A 76 -1.52 -28.57 18.10
CA LYS A 76 -1.49 -28.67 19.56
C LYS A 76 -0.23 -28.00 20.06
N VAL A 77 -0.37 -26.88 20.71
CA VAL A 77 0.68 -26.27 21.53
C VAL A 77 0.78 -27.17 22.74
N GLY A 78 1.83 -27.96 22.82
CA GLY A 78 1.97 -29.02 23.79
C GLY A 78 1.61 -28.57 25.20
N THR A 79 1.40 -29.52 26.08
CA THR A 79 1.28 -29.31 27.53
C THR A 79 2.58 -28.68 28.07
N LEU A 80 2.93 -27.50 27.52
CA LEU A 80 3.98 -26.68 28.09
C LEU A 80 3.46 -26.22 29.46
N PRO A 81 4.16 -26.49 30.56
CA PRO A 81 3.69 -26.12 31.90
C PRO A 81 3.55 -24.61 32.09
N THR A 82 3.76 -23.82 31.05
CA THR A 82 3.84 -22.36 31.08
C THR A 82 2.59 -21.63 30.54
N ILE A 83 1.63 -22.32 29.83
CA ILE A 83 0.44 -21.66 29.31
C ILE A 83 -0.74 -21.95 30.25
N ALA A 84 -1.19 -20.94 30.97
CA ALA A 84 -2.42 -20.99 31.73
C ALA A 84 -3.62 -20.78 30.79
N TRP A 85 -4.29 -21.85 30.37
CA TRP A 85 -5.53 -21.78 29.61
C TRP A 85 -6.68 -21.27 30.50
N ALA A 86 -6.65 -19.97 30.76
CA ALA A 86 -7.63 -19.30 31.62
C ALA A 86 -8.31 -18.16 30.89
N ILE A 87 -9.56 -17.93 31.17
CA ILE A 87 -10.36 -16.81 30.71
C ILE A 87 -10.58 -15.90 31.92
N PRO A 88 -10.24 -14.62 31.88
CA PRO A 88 -10.50 -13.70 32.98
C PRO A 88 -12.02 -13.57 33.22
N ALA A 89 -12.40 -13.34 34.47
CA ALA A 89 -13.81 -13.04 34.81
C ALA A 89 -14.14 -11.63 34.32
N VAL A 90 -15.01 -11.53 33.31
CA VAL A 90 -15.39 -10.27 32.67
C VAL A 90 -16.88 -10.24 32.33
N ARG A 91 -17.41 -9.02 32.16
CA ARG A 91 -18.72 -8.76 31.56
C ARG A 91 -18.50 -7.79 30.41
N ILE A 92 -18.87 -8.21 29.19
CA ILE A 92 -18.78 -7.43 27.98
C ILE A 92 -20.19 -7.25 27.42
N SER A 93 -20.53 -6.03 27.01
CA SER A 93 -21.66 -5.69 26.17
C SER A 93 -21.12 -4.85 25.04
N ASP A 94 -21.24 -5.32 23.79
CA ASP A 94 -20.47 -4.78 22.70
C ASP A 94 -21.23 -4.86 21.37
N GLU A 95 -21.08 -3.85 20.54
CA GLU A 95 -21.63 -3.75 19.19
C GLU A 95 -20.81 -2.80 18.34
N PRO A 96 -20.76 -2.97 17.01
CA PRO A 96 -19.98 -2.11 16.15
C PRO A 96 -20.62 -0.72 16.00
N ALA A 97 -19.77 0.33 15.94
CA ALA A 97 -20.20 1.68 15.62
C ALA A 97 -20.62 1.84 14.15
N PHE A 98 -20.05 1.03 13.25
CA PHE A 98 -20.34 1.06 11.81
C PHE A 98 -20.64 -0.34 11.27
N GLU A 99 -21.61 -0.41 10.35
CA GLU A 99 -22.00 -1.67 9.68
C GLU A 99 -21.01 -2.13 8.60
N TYR A 100 -20.30 -1.16 7.97
CA TYR A 100 -19.26 -1.42 6.98
C TYR A 100 -17.87 -1.26 7.62
N ARG A 101 -17.15 -2.35 7.72
CA ARG A 101 -15.79 -2.41 8.25
C ARG A 101 -14.93 -3.15 7.24
N GLY A 102 -14.29 -2.39 6.34
CA GLY A 102 -13.73 -2.91 5.10
C GLY A 102 -12.23 -2.90 5.02
N VAL A 103 -11.72 -3.84 4.23
CA VAL A 103 -10.39 -3.82 3.66
C VAL A 103 -10.49 -4.10 2.16
N MET A 104 -9.65 -3.44 1.34
CA MET A 104 -9.53 -3.72 -0.08
C MET A 104 -8.18 -4.34 -0.37
N VAL A 105 -8.18 -5.34 -1.25
CA VAL A 105 -6.97 -6.01 -1.76
C VAL A 105 -6.98 -5.95 -3.28
N ASP A 106 -5.96 -5.30 -3.85
CA ASP A 106 -5.67 -5.30 -5.27
C ASP A 106 -4.86 -6.55 -5.63
N VAL A 107 -5.46 -7.43 -6.44
CA VAL A 107 -4.80 -8.64 -6.97
C VAL A 107 -4.40 -8.48 -8.43
N CYS A 108 -4.58 -7.27 -8.99
CA CYS A 108 -4.35 -6.99 -10.40
C CYS A 108 -2.91 -6.58 -10.67
N ARG A 109 -2.36 -5.64 -9.88
CA ARG A 109 -0.96 -5.25 -10.01
C ARG A 109 -0.05 -6.38 -9.55
N HIS A 110 -0.34 -6.99 -8.38
CA HIS A 110 0.32 -8.21 -7.95
C HIS A 110 -0.69 -9.25 -7.47
N PHE A 111 -0.57 -10.47 -8.01
CA PHE A 111 -1.54 -11.55 -7.82
C PHE A 111 -1.33 -12.27 -6.50
N LEU A 112 -2.43 -12.59 -5.81
CA LEU A 112 -2.46 -13.44 -4.63
C LEU A 112 -3.13 -14.77 -4.94
N THR A 113 -2.59 -15.85 -4.40
CA THR A 113 -3.17 -17.20 -4.53
C THR A 113 -4.43 -17.36 -3.66
N VAL A 114 -5.19 -18.44 -3.90
CA VAL A 114 -6.37 -18.80 -3.10
C VAL A 114 -6.03 -18.93 -1.61
N ASP A 115 -4.88 -19.55 -1.29
CA ASP A 115 -4.47 -19.78 0.10
C ASP A 115 -4.07 -18.48 0.80
N GLU A 116 -3.43 -17.55 0.08
CA GLU A 116 -3.09 -16.22 0.58
C GLU A 116 -4.33 -15.38 0.86
N MET A 117 -5.32 -15.43 -0.04
CA MET A 117 -6.62 -14.77 0.19
C MET A 117 -7.33 -15.35 1.41
N LYS A 118 -7.36 -16.68 1.58
CA LYS A 118 -7.94 -17.32 2.75
C LYS A 118 -7.24 -16.96 4.04
N LYS A 119 -5.90 -16.92 4.02
CA LYS A 119 -5.09 -16.49 5.17
C LYS A 119 -5.43 -15.05 5.58
N HIS A 120 -5.57 -14.16 4.61
CA HIS A 120 -5.96 -12.77 4.87
C HIS A 120 -7.36 -12.69 5.47
N ILE A 121 -8.33 -13.46 4.94
CA ILE A 121 -9.70 -13.54 5.47
C ILE A 121 -9.69 -14.05 6.92
N ASP A 122 -8.88 -15.05 7.26
CA ASP A 122 -8.75 -15.54 8.64
C ASP A 122 -8.33 -14.42 9.59
N ILE A 123 -7.32 -13.65 9.21
CA ILE A 123 -6.75 -12.60 10.07
C ILE A 123 -7.74 -11.44 10.23
N ILE A 124 -8.31 -10.92 9.15
CA ILE A 124 -9.24 -9.78 9.24
C ILE A 124 -10.51 -10.13 10.02
N SER A 125 -11.02 -11.36 9.88
CA SER A 125 -12.21 -11.81 10.62
C SER A 125 -11.95 -11.93 12.13
N MET A 126 -10.72 -12.29 12.53
CA MET A 126 -10.30 -12.33 13.94
C MET A 126 -10.43 -10.95 14.61
N PHE A 127 -10.22 -9.86 13.84
CA PHE A 127 -10.37 -8.49 14.30
C PHE A 127 -11.71 -7.85 13.92
N LYS A 128 -12.71 -8.66 13.56
CA LYS A 128 -14.11 -8.24 13.30
C LYS A 128 -14.30 -7.34 12.08
N ILE A 129 -13.39 -7.34 11.12
CA ILE A 129 -13.63 -6.81 9.79
C ILE A 129 -14.65 -7.72 9.09
N ASN A 130 -15.64 -7.13 8.42
CA ASN A 130 -16.75 -7.88 7.82
C ASN A 130 -16.93 -7.66 6.31
N LYS A 131 -16.08 -6.85 5.68
CA LYS A 131 -16.10 -6.60 4.24
C LYS A 131 -14.70 -6.78 3.67
N LEU A 132 -14.59 -7.55 2.59
CA LEU A 132 -13.39 -7.67 1.77
C LEU A 132 -13.74 -7.17 0.36
N HIS A 133 -13.22 -6.02 0.00
CA HIS A 133 -13.32 -5.48 -1.34
C HIS A 133 -12.22 -6.12 -2.18
N TRP A 134 -12.60 -6.86 -3.22
CA TRP A 134 -11.70 -7.63 -4.06
C TRP A 134 -11.58 -6.98 -5.44
N HIS A 135 -10.46 -6.30 -5.66
CA HIS A 135 -10.17 -5.59 -6.91
C HIS A 135 -9.64 -6.58 -7.94
N LEU A 136 -10.52 -7.00 -8.88
CA LEU A 136 -10.31 -8.16 -9.75
C LEU A 136 -9.91 -7.81 -11.17
N THR A 137 -10.04 -6.56 -11.62
CA THR A 137 -9.72 -6.17 -13.00
C THR A 137 -9.07 -4.80 -13.05
N GLU A 138 -8.06 -4.66 -13.93
CA GLU A 138 -7.24 -3.47 -14.01
C GLU A 138 -6.47 -3.41 -15.35
N ASP A 139 -5.80 -2.31 -15.64
CA ASP A 139 -4.93 -2.15 -16.79
C ASP A 139 -3.79 -3.18 -16.82
N GLN A 140 -3.30 -3.60 -15.64
CA GLN A 140 -2.20 -4.53 -15.48
C GLN A 140 -2.61 -6.00 -15.34
N GLY A 141 -3.90 -6.28 -15.34
CA GLY A 141 -4.38 -7.66 -15.34
C GLY A 141 -5.86 -7.86 -15.09
N TRP A 142 -6.42 -8.84 -15.74
CA TRP A 142 -7.78 -9.36 -15.53
C TRP A 142 -7.70 -10.65 -14.72
N ARG A 143 -8.33 -10.73 -13.55
CA ARG A 143 -8.07 -11.81 -12.58
C ARG A 143 -9.22 -12.81 -12.37
N ILE A 144 -10.32 -12.70 -13.09
CA ILE A 144 -11.47 -13.59 -12.93
C ILE A 144 -11.84 -14.27 -14.24
N GLU A 145 -12.10 -15.59 -14.21
CA GLU A 145 -12.56 -16.37 -15.37
C GLU A 145 -13.93 -15.92 -15.82
N ILE A 146 -14.04 -15.62 -17.13
CA ILE A 146 -15.31 -15.40 -17.84
C ILE A 146 -15.38 -16.42 -18.98
N LYS A 147 -16.25 -17.41 -18.86
CA LYS A 147 -16.31 -18.53 -19.81
C LYS A 147 -16.70 -18.10 -21.22
N LYS A 148 -17.55 -17.07 -21.32
CA LYS A 148 -17.93 -16.47 -22.60
C LYS A 148 -16.79 -15.72 -23.27
N TYR A 149 -15.82 -15.24 -22.49
CA TYR A 149 -14.69 -14.44 -22.98
C TYR A 149 -13.35 -15.04 -22.52
N PRO A 150 -12.93 -16.22 -23.02
CA PRO A 150 -11.76 -16.95 -22.52
C PRO A 150 -10.44 -16.17 -22.68
N ARG A 151 -10.33 -15.29 -23.69
CA ARG A 151 -9.13 -14.46 -23.86
C ARG A 151 -8.87 -13.50 -22.71
N LEU A 152 -9.86 -13.18 -21.87
CA LEU A 152 -9.64 -12.38 -20.66
C LEU A 152 -8.65 -13.03 -19.71
N THR A 153 -8.63 -14.37 -19.63
CA THR A 153 -7.67 -15.11 -18.82
C THR A 153 -6.50 -15.70 -19.61
N GLU A 154 -6.66 -15.91 -20.90
CA GLU A 154 -5.55 -16.36 -21.77
C GLU A 154 -4.56 -15.22 -22.09
N VAL A 155 -5.05 -14.01 -22.27
CA VAL A 155 -4.30 -12.81 -22.64
C VAL A 155 -4.34 -11.78 -21.50
N GLY A 156 -5.54 -11.34 -21.08
CA GLY A 156 -5.73 -10.24 -20.15
C GLY A 156 -5.17 -10.47 -18.76
N ALA A 157 -4.99 -11.73 -18.35
CA ALA A 157 -4.42 -12.07 -17.04
C ALA A 157 -2.88 -12.03 -17.02
N TRP A 158 -2.21 -11.74 -18.15
CA TRP A 158 -0.76 -11.89 -18.26
C TRP A 158 -0.12 -10.67 -18.91
N ARG A 159 0.94 -10.17 -18.29
CA ARG A 159 1.78 -9.12 -18.84
C ARG A 159 3.24 -9.58 -18.98
N ILE A 160 3.99 -8.88 -19.79
CA ILE A 160 5.44 -9.06 -19.89
C ILE A 160 6.10 -7.95 -19.09
N GLU A 161 6.86 -8.31 -18.08
CA GLU A 161 7.60 -7.38 -17.24
C GLU A 161 8.75 -6.71 -18.01
N GLY A 162 9.33 -5.65 -17.42
CA GLY A 162 10.43 -4.94 -18.03
C GLY A 162 11.69 -5.77 -18.29
N ASP A 163 11.88 -6.85 -17.55
CA ASP A 163 12.97 -7.82 -17.73
C ASP A 163 12.64 -8.95 -18.74
N GLY A 164 11.47 -8.88 -19.37
CA GLY A 164 10.99 -9.88 -20.34
C GLY A 164 10.30 -11.09 -19.72
N SER A 165 10.23 -11.19 -18.41
CA SER A 165 9.51 -12.30 -17.75
C SER A 165 8.00 -12.17 -17.91
N ARG A 166 7.30 -13.31 -17.92
CA ARG A 166 5.83 -13.34 -17.95
C ARG A 166 5.28 -13.37 -16.53
N TYR A 167 4.45 -12.40 -16.18
CA TYR A 167 3.80 -12.30 -14.87
C TYR A 167 2.29 -12.27 -14.99
N GLY A 168 1.59 -12.92 -14.05
CA GLY A 168 0.14 -12.87 -13.96
C GLY A 168 -0.46 -14.05 -13.21
N GLY A 169 -1.76 -14.22 -13.35
CA GLY A 169 -2.57 -15.25 -12.72
C GLY A 169 -4.04 -14.87 -12.82
N PHE A 170 -4.92 -15.79 -12.51
CA PHE A 170 -6.36 -15.57 -12.43
C PHE A 170 -7.01 -16.62 -11.53
N TYR A 171 -8.23 -16.34 -11.12
CA TYR A 171 -9.08 -17.27 -10.38
C TYR A 171 -10.12 -17.87 -11.33
N THR A 172 -10.27 -19.21 -11.30
CA THR A 172 -11.41 -19.87 -11.91
C THR A 172 -12.69 -19.54 -11.13
N GLN A 173 -13.84 -19.65 -11.75
CA GLN A 173 -15.10 -19.42 -11.04
C GLN A 173 -15.28 -20.36 -9.83
N ASP A 174 -14.73 -21.57 -9.89
CA ASP A 174 -14.78 -22.51 -8.76
C ASP A 174 -13.89 -22.04 -7.59
N GLN A 175 -12.69 -21.49 -7.89
CA GLN A 175 -11.84 -20.87 -6.87
C GLN A 175 -12.49 -19.63 -6.26
N VAL A 176 -13.20 -18.83 -7.07
CA VAL A 176 -13.98 -17.69 -6.56
C VAL A 176 -15.07 -18.17 -5.60
N ARG A 177 -15.85 -19.19 -5.98
CA ARG A 177 -16.88 -19.78 -5.09
C ARG A 177 -16.28 -20.32 -3.79
N GLU A 178 -15.11 -20.94 -3.87
CA GLU A 178 -14.37 -21.45 -2.72
C GLU A 178 -13.99 -20.31 -1.76
N ILE A 179 -13.40 -19.23 -2.25
CA ILE A 179 -13.02 -18.07 -1.44
C ILE A 179 -14.25 -17.39 -0.84
N VAL A 180 -15.31 -17.20 -1.65
CA VAL A 180 -16.55 -16.57 -1.19
C VAL A 180 -17.20 -17.39 -0.06
N ARG A 181 -17.29 -18.72 -0.20
CA ARG A 181 -17.80 -19.57 0.87
C ARG A 181 -16.93 -19.49 2.12
N TYR A 182 -15.62 -19.55 1.94
CA TYR A 182 -14.66 -19.44 3.05
C TYR A 182 -14.82 -18.15 3.84
N ALA A 183 -15.07 -17.04 3.15
CA ALA A 183 -15.35 -15.75 3.78
C ALA A 183 -16.73 -15.74 4.48
N GLN A 184 -17.76 -16.30 3.84
CA GLN A 184 -19.10 -16.40 4.44
C GLN A 184 -19.11 -17.18 5.76
N ASP A 185 -18.34 -18.28 5.85
CA ASP A 185 -18.18 -19.06 7.07
C ASP A 185 -17.57 -18.25 8.23
N ARG A 186 -16.99 -17.07 7.91
CA ARG A 186 -16.39 -16.10 8.85
C ARG A 186 -17.15 -14.79 8.94
N PHE A 187 -18.36 -14.74 8.39
CA PHE A 187 -19.18 -13.53 8.33
C PHE A 187 -18.48 -12.34 7.66
N VAL A 188 -17.55 -12.62 6.75
CA VAL A 188 -16.94 -11.64 5.85
C VAL A 188 -17.65 -11.69 4.51
N THR A 189 -18.21 -10.57 4.07
CA THR A 189 -18.83 -10.44 2.75
C THR A 189 -17.79 -9.93 1.76
N ILE A 190 -17.60 -10.63 0.64
CA ILE A 190 -16.75 -10.19 -0.44
C ILE A 190 -17.55 -9.26 -1.37
N ILE A 191 -16.97 -8.12 -1.69
CA ILE A 191 -17.47 -7.15 -2.67
C ILE A 191 -16.52 -7.21 -3.88
N PRO A 192 -16.96 -7.76 -5.03
CA PRO A 192 -16.12 -7.79 -6.22
C PRO A 192 -16.08 -6.42 -6.88
N GLU A 193 -14.92 -6.08 -7.47
CA GLU A 193 -14.78 -4.93 -8.35
C GLU A 193 -14.43 -5.38 -9.77
N ILE A 194 -15.22 -4.88 -10.74
CA ILE A 194 -14.97 -5.00 -12.17
C ILE A 194 -14.94 -3.59 -12.74
N GLU A 195 -13.76 -3.16 -13.14
CA GLU A 195 -13.49 -1.81 -13.61
C GLU A 195 -14.22 -1.47 -14.91
N MET A 196 -14.84 -0.30 -14.92
CA MET A 196 -15.44 0.33 -16.09
C MET A 196 -15.72 1.82 -15.85
N PRO A 197 -15.60 2.71 -16.87
CA PRO A 197 -15.09 2.44 -18.22
C PRO A 197 -13.59 2.64 -18.37
N GLY A 198 -12.89 3.16 -17.35
CA GLY A 198 -11.43 3.24 -17.22
C GLY A 198 -10.82 1.91 -16.82
N HIS A 199 -9.50 1.89 -16.62
CA HIS A 199 -8.71 0.76 -16.13
C HIS A 199 -9.01 -0.58 -16.84
N GLY A 200 -9.34 -0.50 -18.15
CA GLY A 200 -9.85 -1.62 -18.93
C GLY A 200 -8.83 -2.31 -19.82
N MET A 201 -7.52 -2.01 -19.71
CA MET A 201 -6.52 -2.51 -20.66
C MET A 201 -6.36 -4.02 -20.63
N GLY A 202 -6.58 -4.69 -19.48
CA GLY A 202 -6.62 -6.15 -19.43
C GLY A 202 -7.67 -6.74 -20.38
N ALA A 203 -8.86 -6.13 -20.44
CA ALA A 203 -9.91 -6.52 -21.37
C ALA A 203 -9.64 -6.04 -22.81
N ILE A 204 -9.18 -4.81 -22.99
CA ILE A 204 -8.89 -4.23 -24.32
C ILE A 204 -7.76 -5.00 -25.02
N ALA A 205 -6.72 -5.43 -24.30
CA ALA A 205 -5.67 -6.28 -24.87
C ALA A 205 -6.21 -7.64 -25.34
N SER A 206 -7.24 -8.15 -24.66
CA SER A 206 -7.94 -9.38 -25.02
C SER A 206 -8.91 -9.21 -26.18
N TYR A 207 -9.64 -8.08 -26.20
CA TYR A 207 -10.73 -7.75 -27.13
C TYR A 207 -10.59 -6.27 -27.56
N PRO A 208 -9.70 -5.97 -28.53
CA PRO A 208 -9.43 -4.58 -28.94
C PRO A 208 -10.66 -3.82 -29.45
N GLU A 209 -11.69 -4.51 -29.89
CA GLU A 209 -12.97 -3.92 -30.32
C GLU A 209 -13.71 -3.15 -29.20
N LEU A 210 -13.34 -3.35 -27.94
CA LEU A 210 -13.91 -2.64 -26.80
C LEU A 210 -13.47 -1.17 -26.74
N THR A 211 -12.30 -0.82 -27.29
CA THR A 211 -11.84 0.58 -27.34
C THR A 211 -12.42 1.37 -28.51
N CYS A 212 -12.29 2.69 -28.46
CA CYS A 212 -12.75 3.60 -29.51
C CYS A 212 -12.02 3.36 -30.85
N PHE A 213 -10.74 2.98 -30.81
CA PHE A 213 -9.86 2.89 -31.97
C PHE A 213 -9.11 1.55 -32.02
N PRO A 214 -9.79 0.42 -32.33
CA PRO A 214 -9.21 -0.93 -32.20
C PRO A 214 -7.97 -1.18 -33.06
N ASN A 215 -7.76 -0.39 -34.11
CA ASN A 215 -6.64 -0.53 -35.05
C ASN A 215 -5.56 0.56 -34.89
N ARG A 216 -5.65 1.41 -33.84
CA ARG A 216 -4.69 2.52 -33.63
C ARG A 216 -3.29 2.02 -33.30
N ARG A 217 -3.21 0.92 -32.54
CA ARG A 217 -1.96 0.26 -32.11
C ARG A 217 -2.23 -1.20 -31.76
N LYS A 218 -1.16 -1.94 -31.51
CA LYS A 218 -1.26 -3.24 -30.82
C LYS A 218 -1.53 -2.99 -29.35
N TYR A 219 -2.65 -3.47 -28.83
CA TYR A 219 -2.97 -3.41 -27.42
C TYR A 219 -2.34 -4.57 -26.68
N ILE A 220 -1.69 -4.28 -25.57
CA ILE A 220 -1.06 -5.24 -24.66
C ILE A 220 -1.50 -4.95 -23.24
N VAL A 221 -1.51 -5.95 -22.39
CA VAL A 221 -1.71 -5.75 -20.94
C VAL A 221 -0.60 -4.86 -20.43
N ARG A 222 -0.97 -3.80 -19.68
CA ARG A 222 -0.03 -2.79 -19.24
C ARG A 222 0.98 -3.38 -18.25
N ASN A 223 2.23 -3.00 -18.36
CA ASN A 223 3.32 -3.47 -17.50
C ASN A 223 4.07 -2.33 -16.79
N ILE A 224 3.48 -1.13 -16.82
CA ILE A 224 3.87 0.00 -16.00
C ILE A 224 2.66 0.46 -15.17
N TRP A 225 2.93 1.10 -14.04
CA TRP A 225 1.89 1.68 -13.20
C TRP A 225 1.35 2.99 -13.79
N GLY A 226 0.17 3.43 -13.34
CA GLY A 226 -0.49 4.64 -13.79
C GLY A 226 -1.69 4.35 -14.70
N ILE A 227 -2.30 5.41 -15.22
CA ILE A 227 -3.57 5.42 -15.95
C ILE A 227 -3.32 5.21 -17.45
N GLU A 228 -4.18 4.45 -18.12
CA GLU A 228 -4.14 4.25 -19.57
C GLU A 228 -5.16 5.16 -20.28
N ASP A 229 -4.76 5.76 -21.41
CA ASP A 229 -5.64 6.65 -22.18
C ASP A 229 -6.77 5.91 -22.91
N ASP A 230 -6.53 4.65 -23.29
CA ASP A 230 -7.51 3.84 -24.01
C ASP A 230 -8.47 3.17 -23.01
N VAL A 231 -9.73 3.56 -23.10
CA VAL A 231 -10.84 3.13 -22.24
C VAL A 231 -11.95 2.46 -23.07
N TYR A 232 -12.92 1.87 -22.42
CA TYR A 232 -14.08 1.30 -23.14
C TYR A 232 -14.82 2.36 -23.94
N CYS A 233 -15.18 2.01 -25.17
CA CYS A 233 -15.93 2.89 -26.05
C CYS A 233 -17.41 3.00 -25.63
N ALA A 234 -17.76 4.09 -24.98
CA ALA A 234 -19.14 4.34 -24.53
C ALA A 234 -20.15 4.58 -25.68
N GLY A 235 -19.66 4.76 -26.92
CA GLY A 235 -20.50 4.95 -28.10
C GLY A 235 -21.02 3.66 -28.74
N LYS A 236 -20.45 2.49 -28.38
CA LYS A 236 -20.79 1.19 -28.99
C LYS A 236 -21.76 0.41 -28.10
N GLU A 237 -22.81 -0.19 -28.63
CA GLU A 237 -23.67 -1.11 -27.88
C GLU A 237 -22.96 -2.42 -27.54
N SER A 238 -22.05 -2.90 -28.40
CA SER A 238 -21.25 -4.10 -28.14
C SER A 238 -20.42 -4.00 -26.84
N THR A 239 -20.02 -2.79 -26.42
CA THR A 239 -19.37 -2.56 -25.12
C THR A 239 -20.33 -2.87 -23.97
N PHE A 240 -21.58 -2.43 -24.06
CA PHE A 240 -22.59 -2.71 -23.04
C PHE A 240 -23.04 -4.19 -23.04
N GLU A 241 -23.03 -4.84 -24.20
CA GLU A 241 -23.26 -6.29 -24.31
C GLU A 241 -22.11 -7.06 -23.62
N PHE A 242 -20.86 -6.64 -23.82
CA PHE A 242 -19.70 -7.20 -23.12
C PHE A 242 -19.85 -7.05 -21.61
N ILE A 243 -20.15 -5.84 -21.12
CA ILE A 243 -20.35 -5.56 -19.68
C ILE A 243 -21.47 -6.45 -19.12
N GLN A 244 -22.63 -6.51 -19.81
CA GLN A 244 -23.75 -7.36 -19.35
C GLN A 244 -23.33 -8.83 -19.26
N ASN A 245 -22.67 -9.36 -20.28
CA ASN A 245 -22.23 -10.76 -20.31
C ASN A 245 -21.21 -11.08 -19.21
N VAL A 246 -20.31 -10.13 -18.88
CA VAL A 246 -19.39 -10.28 -17.73
C VAL A 246 -20.17 -10.29 -16.42
N LEU A 247 -21.10 -9.34 -16.24
CA LEU A 247 -21.92 -9.28 -15.03
C LEU A 247 -22.81 -10.53 -14.88
N ASP A 248 -23.34 -11.09 -15.98
CA ASP A 248 -24.16 -12.31 -15.97
C ASP A 248 -23.40 -13.52 -15.38
N GLU A 249 -22.07 -13.59 -15.57
CA GLU A 249 -21.23 -14.64 -15.01
C GLU A 249 -20.68 -14.31 -13.62
N VAL A 250 -20.34 -13.05 -13.35
CA VAL A 250 -19.68 -12.66 -12.10
C VAL A 250 -20.67 -12.47 -10.95
N VAL A 251 -21.80 -11.79 -11.20
CA VAL A 251 -22.76 -11.46 -10.13
C VAL A 251 -23.26 -12.69 -9.35
N PRO A 252 -23.58 -13.83 -9.99
CA PRO A 252 -24.03 -15.02 -9.28
C PRO A 252 -22.97 -15.65 -8.34
N LEU A 253 -21.70 -15.33 -8.51
CA LEU A 253 -20.63 -15.85 -7.66
C LEU A 253 -20.57 -15.12 -6.30
N PHE A 254 -21.14 -13.93 -6.20
CA PHE A 254 -21.05 -13.06 -5.03
C PHE A 254 -22.43 -12.77 -4.43
N PRO A 255 -22.79 -13.40 -3.32
CA PRO A 255 -24.13 -13.26 -2.74
C PRO A 255 -24.37 -11.94 -1.99
N GLY A 256 -23.33 -11.15 -1.72
CA GLY A 256 -23.44 -9.83 -1.09
C GLY A 256 -24.32 -8.85 -1.89
N GLU A 257 -24.87 -7.85 -1.21
CA GLU A 257 -25.74 -6.84 -1.83
C GLU A 257 -25.01 -5.85 -2.73
N TYR A 258 -23.72 -5.62 -2.49
CA TYR A 258 -22.90 -4.63 -3.19
C TYR A 258 -22.09 -5.23 -4.32
N PHE A 259 -21.92 -4.43 -5.39
CA PHE A 259 -21.02 -4.71 -6.49
C PHE A 259 -20.31 -3.41 -6.88
N HIS A 260 -18.98 -3.43 -6.89
CA HIS A 260 -18.16 -2.28 -7.24
C HIS A 260 -17.82 -2.27 -8.72
N ILE A 261 -17.95 -1.11 -9.36
CA ILE A 261 -17.73 -0.96 -10.82
C ILE A 261 -16.51 -0.09 -11.14
N GLY A 262 -15.72 0.30 -10.16
CA GLY A 262 -14.64 1.26 -10.33
C GLY A 262 -15.17 2.66 -10.61
N GLY A 263 -14.97 3.12 -11.83
CA GLY A 263 -15.48 4.41 -12.31
C GLY A 263 -14.52 5.56 -12.09
N ASP A 264 -13.32 5.28 -11.59
CA ASP A 264 -12.23 6.22 -11.34
C ASP A 264 -11.38 6.47 -12.58
N GLU A 265 -10.62 7.54 -12.52
CA GLU A 265 -9.50 7.92 -13.39
C GLU A 265 -9.73 7.67 -14.91
N CYS A 266 -10.95 7.74 -15.39
CA CYS A 266 -11.27 7.50 -16.79
C CYS A 266 -10.89 8.72 -17.66
N PRO A 267 -9.84 8.65 -18.51
CA PRO A 267 -9.52 9.72 -19.45
C PRO A 267 -10.58 9.93 -20.50
N LYS A 268 -10.82 11.19 -20.88
CA LYS A 268 -11.89 11.59 -21.82
C LYS A 268 -11.39 11.79 -23.26
N ASP A 269 -10.08 11.78 -23.49
CA ASP A 269 -9.49 12.19 -24.76
C ASP A 269 -9.90 11.28 -25.92
N ARG A 270 -9.96 9.96 -25.68
CA ARG A 270 -10.44 9.02 -26.72
C ARG A 270 -11.92 9.21 -27.07
N TRP A 271 -12.73 9.58 -26.09
CA TRP A 271 -14.15 9.84 -26.33
C TRP A 271 -14.39 11.12 -27.11
N LYS A 272 -13.59 12.19 -26.87
CA LYS A 272 -13.63 13.45 -27.62
C LYS A 272 -13.34 13.22 -29.10
N GLU A 273 -12.38 12.36 -29.42
CA GLU A 273 -12.00 12.02 -30.79
C GLU A 273 -12.96 11.00 -31.46
N CYS A 274 -13.70 10.21 -30.67
CA CYS A 274 -14.47 9.07 -31.18
C CYS A 274 -15.82 9.45 -31.78
N PRO A 275 -16.05 9.23 -33.08
CA PRO A 275 -17.37 9.56 -33.72
C PRO A 275 -18.54 8.86 -33.05
N ASN A 276 -18.37 7.62 -32.58
CA ASN A 276 -19.44 6.86 -31.93
C ASN A 276 -19.80 7.46 -30.56
N CYS A 277 -18.80 7.87 -29.78
CA CYS A 277 -19.01 8.53 -28.47
C CYS A 277 -19.69 9.89 -28.67
N GLN A 278 -19.23 10.70 -29.63
CA GLN A 278 -19.84 11.99 -29.94
C GLN A 278 -21.29 11.83 -30.46
N LYS A 279 -21.54 10.80 -31.26
CA LYS A 279 -22.91 10.48 -31.69
C LYS A 279 -23.78 10.09 -30.49
N ARG A 280 -23.26 9.34 -29.55
CA ARG A 280 -23.95 8.96 -28.30
C ARG A 280 -24.29 10.18 -27.45
N ILE A 281 -23.32 11.06 -27.21
CA ILE A 281 -23.53 12.31 -26.48
C ILE A 281 -24.69 13.09 -27.06
N LYS A 282 -24.69 13.27 -28.40
CA LYS A 282 -25.76 13.98 -29.07
C LYS A 282 -27.10 13.27 -28.98
N ALA A 283 -27.15 11.95 -29.18
CA ALA A 283 -28.36 11.15 -29.17
C ALA A 283 -29.03 11.09 -27.80
N GLU A 284 -28.26 11.05 -26.73
CA GLU A 284 -28.75 10.99 -25.34
C GLU A 284 -28.93 12.39 -24.72
N GLY A 285 -28.61 13.47 -25.45
CA GLY A 285 -28.71 14.86 -24.96
C GLY A 285 -27.74 15.19 -23.84
N LEU A 286 -26.56 14.56 -23.82
CA LEU A 286 -25.54 14.78 -22.85
C LEU A 286 -24.72 16.04 -23.19
N LYS A 287 -24.16 16.72 -22.17
CA LYS A 287 -23.38 17.94 -22.37
C LYS A 287 -21.99 17.65 -22.90
N ASP A 288 -21.33 16.65 -22.31
CA ASP A 288 -19.91 16.37 -22.48
C ASP A 288 -19.55 14.91 -22.12
N GLU A 289 -18.28 14.60 -22.12
CA GLU A 289 -17.74 13.29 -21.81
C GLU A 289 -17.87 12.91 -20.32
N HIS A 290 -18.03 13.87 -19.40
CA HIS A 290 -18.32 13.58 -17.99
C HIS A 290 -19.76 13.05 -17.85
N GLU A 291 -20.72 13.67 -18.52
CA GLU A 291 -22.08 13.13 -18.56
C GLU A 291 -22.15 11.80 -19.34
N LEU A 292 -21.25 11.56 -20.32
CA LEU A 292 -21.11 10.27 -20.98
C LEU A 292 -20.61 9.18 -20.01
N GLN A 293 -19.68 9.50 -19.12
CA GLN A 293 -19.29 8.58 -18.07
C GLN A 293 -20.44 8.27 -17.13
N SER A 294 -21.17 9.28 -16.67
CA SER A 294 -22.38 9.11 -15.86
C SER A 294 -23.43 8.23 -16.59
N TYR A 295 -23.56 8.37 -17.91
CA TYR A 295 -24.42 7.49 -18.71
C TYR A 295 -23.99 6.02 -18.64
N VAL A 296 -22.67 5.73 -18.74
CA VAL A 296 -22.13 4.37 -18.58
C VAL A 296 -22.48 3.81 -17.20
N ILE A 297 -22.24 4.58 -16.15
CA ILE A 297 -22.51 4.19 -14.76
C ILE A 297 -24.00 3.92 -14.53
N ARG A 298 -24.89 4.79 -15.03
CA ARG A 298 -26.35 4.56 -14.95
C ARG A 298 -26.79 3.31 -15.70
N ARG A 299 -26.13 2.96 -16.80
CA ARG A 299 -26.39 1.70 -17.51
C ARG A 299 -25.94 0.50 -16.70
N ALA A 300 -24.75 0.57 -16.09
CA ALA A 300 -24.23 -0.48 -15.20
C ALA A 300 -25.14 -0.67 -13.96
N GLU A 301 -25.61 0.43 -13.34
CA GLU A 301 -26.58 0.37 -12.25
C GLU A 301 -27.84 -0.40 -12.63
N LYS A 302 -28.43 -0.08 -13.81
CA LYS A 302 -29.63 -0.79 -14.31
C LYS A 302 -29.36 -2.28 -14.57
N MET A 303 -28.16 -2.62 -15.03
CA MET A 303 -27.76 -4.03 -15.21
C MET A 303 -27.66 -4.75 -13.87
N LEU A 304 -27.00 -4.15 -12.86
CA LEU A 304 -26.87 -4.70 -11.52
C LEU A 304 -28.20 -4.81 -10.77
N ALA A 305 -29.08 -3.84 -10.96
CA ALA A 305 -30.41 -3.83 -10.35
C ALA A 305 -31.27 -5.05 -10.76
N LYS A 306 -31.06 -5.63 -11.96
CA LYS A 306 -31.73 -6.88 -12.39
C LYS A 306 -31.42 -8.07 -11.46
N TYR A 307 -30.27 -8.02 -10.79
CA TYR A 307 -29.83 -9.03 -9.82
C TYR A 307 -30.06 -8.62 -8.36
N GLY A 308 -30.73 -7.48 -8.13
CA GLY A 308 -30.93 -6.92 -6.80
C GLY A 308 -29.65 -6.40 -6.15
N LYS A 309 -28.62 -6.08 -6.96
CA LYS A 309 -27.36 -5.53 -6.46
C LYS A 309 -27.39 -4.00 -6.40
N LYS A 310 -26.71 -3.46 -5.38
CA LYS A 310 -26.42 -2.03 -5.25
C LYS A 310 -25.05 -1.73 -5.84
N LEU A 311 -24.98 -0.71 -6.68
CA LEU A 311 -23.71 -0.25 -7.26
C LEU A 311 -22.90 0.53 -6.23
N ILE A 312 -21.61 0.22 -6.14
CA ILE A 312 -20.59 1.09 -5.55
C ILE A 312 -19.67 1.58 -6.67
N GLY A 313 -19.18 2.81 -6.58
CA GLY A 313 -18.11 3.34 -7.42
C GLY A 313 -17.25 4.33 -6.63
N TRP A 314 -16.03 4.54 -7.12
CA TRP A 314 -15.15 5.58 -6.61
C TRP A 314 -15.77 6.96 -6.77
N ASP A 315 -15.30 7.96 -6.04
CA ASP A 315 -16.01 9.26 -5.96
C ASP A 315 -16.06 10.07 -7.27
N GLU A 316 -15.34 9.65 -8.33
CA GLU A 316 -15.51 10.19 -9.69
C GLU A 316 -16.88 9.93 -10.29
N ILE A 317 -17.64 8.96 -9.78
CA ILE A 317 -19.02 8.75 -10.24
C ILE A 317 -19.97 9.92 -9.93
N LEU A 318 -19.52 10.87 -9.10
CA LEU A 318 -20.21 12.16 -8.89
C LEU A 318 -20.14 13.07 -10.13
N GLU A 319 -19.11 12.92 -10.94
CA GLU A 319 -18.88 13.75 -12.11
C GLU A 319 -19.93 13.46 -13.20
N GLY A 320 -20.54 14.51 -13.74
CA GLY A 320 -21.62 14.35 -14.74
C GLY A 320 -22.96 13.85 -14.18
N GLY A 321 -23.08 13.68 -12.87
CA GLY A 321 -24.31 13.30 -12.18
C GLY A 321 -24.36 11.87 -11.69
N LEU A 322 -24.64 11.72 -10.40
CA LEU A 322 -24.66 10.44 -9.70
C LEU A 322 -25.86 9.57 -10.13
N ALA A 323 -25.66 8.27 -10.26
CA ALA A 323 -26.74 7.31 -10.46
C ALA A 323 -27.64 7.24 -9.21
N PRO A 324 -28.98 7.07 -9.36
CA PRO A 324 -29.95 7.32 -8.28
C PRO A 324 -29.75 6.52 -6.99
N THR A 325 -29.24 5.28 -7.07
CA THR A 325 -29.09 4.40 -5.92
C THR A 325 -27.63 4.05 -5.62
N ALA A 326 -26.69 4.71 -6.32
CA ALA A 326 -25.28 4.43 -6.17
C ALA A 326 -24.78 4.78 -4.78
N THR A 327 -23.93 3.91 -4.24
CA THR A 327 -23.10 4.16 -3.04
C THR A 327 -21.75 4.71 -3.49
N VAL A 328 -21.28 5.76 -2.85
CA VAL A 328 -20.02 6.41 -3.21
C VAL A 328 -18.90 5.95 -2.29
N MET A 329 -17.78 5.49 -2.87
CA MET A 329 -16.56 5.22 -2.13
C MET A 329 -15.60 6.41 -2.27
N SER A 330 -15.44 7.20 -1.20
CA SER A 330 -14.70 8.47 -1.22
C SER A 330 -13.23 8.23 -0.92
N TRP A 331 -12.35 8.45 -1.91
CA TRP A 331 -10.91 8.16 -1.82
C TRP A 331 -10.00 9.38 -2.02
N ARG A 332 -10.37 10.32 -2.91
CA ARG A 332 -9.58 11.53 -3.22
C ARG A 332 -9.53 12.55 -2.07
N GLY A 333 -10.20 12.24 -0.98
CA GLY A 333 -10.36 13.06 0.21
C GLY A 333 -11.72 12.77 0.85
N GLU A 334 -12.20 13.66 1.69
CA GLU A 334 -13.51 13.53 2.33
C GLU A 334 -14.63 14.24 1.57
N ASP A 335 -14.28 15.15 0.65
CA ASP A 335 -15.24 16.05 -0.01
C ASP A 335 -16.29 15.28 -0.82
N GLY A 336 -15.89 14.25 -1.56
CA GLY A 336 -16.83 13.39 -2.30
C GLY A 336 -17.83 12.69 -1.38
N GLY A 337 -17.35 12.18 -0.25
CA GLY A 337 -18.19 11.56 0.78
C GLY A 337 -19.14 12.56 1.44
N ILE A 338 -18.66 13.74 1.80
CA ILE A 338 -19.47 14.83 2.39
C ILE A 338 -20.57 15.23 1.42
N GLN A 339 -20.23 15.48 0.16
CA GLN A 339 -21.20 15.84 -0.87
C GLN A 339 -22.27 14.77 -1.04
N SER A 340 -21.87 13.51 -1.20
CA SER A 340 -22.78 12.38 -1.42
C SER A 340 -23.72 12.14 -0.24
N ALA A 341 -23.20 12.14 0.99
CA ALA A 341 -24.02 11.98 2.20
C ALA A 341 -25.05 13.09 2.33
N ASN A 342 -24.66 14.36 2.11
CA ASN A 342 -25.57 15.50 2.14
C ASN A 342 -26.64 15.45 1.03
N MET A 343 -26.34 14.81 -0.11
CA MET A 343 -27.31 14.51 -1.18
C MET A 343 -28.25 13.34 -0.83
N GLY A 344 -27.95 12.56 0.21
CA GLY A 344 -28.76 11.41 0.66
C GLY A 344 -28.34 10.09 0.04
N HIS A 345 -27.11 9.96 -0.44
CA HIS A 345 -26.50 8.73 -0.89
C HIS A 345 -25.65 8.06 0.19
N ASP A 346 -25.64 6.74 0.23
CA ASP A 346 -24.78 5.98 1.13
C ASP A 346 -23.32 6.14 0.71
N VAL A 347 -22.43 6.17 1.71
CA VAL A 347 -21.00 6.46 1.53
C VAL A 347 -20.15 5.50 2.33
N ILE A 348 -19.05 5.07 1.72
CA ILE A 348 -17.95 4.37 2.37
C ILE A 348 -16.73 5.29 2.30
N MET A 349 -16.11 5.56 3.46
CA MET A 349 -14.97 6.46 3.54
C MET A 349 -13.66 5.66 3.41
N THR A 350 -12.80 6.09 2.48
CA THR A 350 -11.48 5.50 2.29
C THR A 350 -10.43 6.53 1.84
N PRO A 351 -10.40 7.76 2.42
CA PRO A 351 -9.53 8.80 1.92
C PRO A 351 -8.05 8.52 2.19
N GLY A 352 -7.23 8.62 1.15
CA GLY A 352 -5.77 8.54 1.27
C GLY A 352 -5.20 9.61 2.22
N SER A 353 -5.76 10.83 2.18
CA SER A 353 -5.43 11.91 3.13
C SER A 353 -5.75 11.55 4.58
N GLY A 354 -6.72 10.69 4.84
CA GLY A 354 -7.06 10.12 6.15
C GLY A 354 -6.11 9.02 6.64
N GLY A 355 -5.18 8.58 5.79
CA GLY A 355 -4.25 7.48 6.09
C GLY A 355 -4.81 6.09 5.75
N LEU A 356 -5.93 6.01 5.03
CA LEU A 356 -6.58 4.74 4.71
C LEU A 356 -6.00 4.03 3.47
N TYR A 357 -5.06 4.67 2.76
CA TYR A 357 -4.19 4.01 1.79
C TYR A 357 -2.99 3.42 2.53
N ILE A 358 -3.12 2.14 2.90
CA ILE A 358 -2.13 1.46 3.74
C ILE A 358 -1.05 0.71 2.95
N ASP A 359 -0.98 0.88 1.65
CA ASP A 359 0.18 0.60 0.82
C ASP A 359 1.29 1.65 0.97
N HIS A 360 0.98 2.82 1.54
CA HIS A 360 1.90 3.92 1.82
C HIS A 360 2.92 3.62 2.93
N TYR A 361 3.98 4.46 3.02
CA TYR A 361 5.00 4.34 4.06
C TYR A 361 4.44 4.50 5.48
N GLN A 362 4.99 3.74 6.42
CA GLN A 362 4.67 3.81 7.85
C GLN A 362 5.73 4.54 8.67
N GLY A 363 6.92 4.69 8.11
CA GLY A 363 8.10 5.31 8.70
C GLY A 363 8.97 5.95 7.63
N ASP A 364 10.28 6.10 7.89
CA ASP A 364 11.24 6.75 6.99
C ASP A 364 11.38 5.98 5.67
N PRO A 365 11.03 6.59 4.52
CA PRO A 365 11.14 5.95 3.21
C PRO A 365 12.56 5.47 2.85
N LYS A 366 13.59 5.98 3.54
CA LYS A 366 14.99 5.59 3.31
C LYS A 366 15.32 4.19 3.80
N ILE A 367 14.52 3.64 4.70
CA ILE A 367 14.78 2.35 5.35
C ILE A 367 13.61 1.37 5.26
N GLU A 368 12.43 1.82 4.84
CA GLU A 368 11.30 0.93 4.59
C GLU A 368 11.35 0.33 3.18
N PRO A 369 10.69 -0.82 2.95
CA PRO A 369 10.40 -1.30 1.59
C PRO A 369 9.76 -0.19 0.76
N VAL A 370 10.06 -0.15 -0.54
CA VAL A 370 9.51 0.88 -1.43
C VAL A 370 7.98 0.86 -1.42
N ALA A 371 7.38 2.04 -1.38
CA ALA A 371 5.95 2.28 -1.53
C ALA A 371 5.73 3.35 -2.61
N ILE A 372 4.50 3.48 -3.08
CA ILE A 372 4.17 4.43 -4.14
C ILE A 372 4.47 5.88 -3.74
N CYS A 373 4.11 6.26 -2.51
CA CYS A 373 4.35 7.58 -1.92
C CYS A 373 3.95 7.63 -0.45
N CYS A 374 3.93 8.81 0.06
CA CYS A 374 3.08 9.31 1.15
C CYS A 374 3.31 8.62 2.50
N TYR A 375 2.69 9.16 3.54
CA TYR A 375 2.89 8.71 4.90
C TYR A 375 1.57 8.44 5.60
N ALA A 376 1.36 7.18 5.94
CA ALA A 376 0.17 6.68 6.63
C ALA A 376 0.57 5.91 7.91
N PRO A 377 0.95 6.59 8.99
CA PRO A 377 1.35 5.94 10.23
C PRO A 377 0.17 5.29 10.93
N LEU A 378 0.46 4.32 11.78
CA LEU A 378 -0.53 3.56 12.55
C LEU A 378 -1.51 4.46 13.32
N GLU A 379 -0.99 5.51 13.98
CA GLU A 379 -1.80 6.44 14.78
C GLU A 379 -2.81 7.21 13.93
N LYS A 380 -2.44 7.57 12.70
CA LYS A 380 -3.34 8.27 11.78
C LYS A 380 -4.53 7.41 11.39
N VAL A 381 -4.30 6.12 11.08
CA VAL A 381 -5.36 5.15 10.78
C VAL A 381 -6.26 4.94 11.99
N TYR A 382 -5.69 4.78 13.18
CA TYR A 382 -6.45 4.59 14.43
C TYR A 382 -7.34 5.78 14.78
N ASN A 383 -6.84 6.99 14.58
CA ASN A 383 -7.54 8.22 14.93
C ASN A 383 -8.53 8.68 13.84
N TYR A 384 -8.58 7.99 12.70
CA TYR A 384 -9.50 8.36 11.64
C TYR A 384 -10.97 8.32 12.13
N ASN A 385 -11.72 9.39 11.83
CA ASN A 385 -13.16 9.47 12.10
C ASN A 385 -13.92 9.36 10.78
N PRO A 386 -14.69 8.28 10.55
CA PRO A 386 -15.45 8.12 9.30
C PRO A 386 -16.54 9.17 9.08
N ILE A 387 -16.94 9.92 10.11
CA ILE A 387 -17.99 10.94 10.00
C ILE A 387 -17.35 12.33 10.08
N PRO A 388 -17.05 13.00 8.95
CA PRO A 388 -16.61 14.39 8.92
C PRO A 388 -17.64 15.34 9.55
N GLU A 389 -17.18 16.39 10.23
CA GLU A 389 -18.05 17.36 10.90
C GLU A 389 -18.95 18.13 9.92
N ALA A 390 -18.50 18.31 8.67
CA ALA A 390 -19.24 19.00 7.61
C ALA A 390 -20.49 18.25 7.11
N ILE A 391 -20.70 16.99 7.55
CA ILE A 391 -21.92 16.26 7.23
C ILE A 391 -23.05 16.71 8.17
N ALA A 392 -24.18 17.10 7.57
CA ALA A 392 -25.37 17.49 8.33
C ALA A 392 -25.81 16.38 9.31
N PRO A 393 -26.18 16.68 10.55
CA PRO A 393 -26.47 15.68 11.58
C PRO A 393 -27.50 14.63 11.17
N ASP A 394 -28.53 15.03 10.43
CA ASP A 394 -29.58 14.15 9.90
C ASP A 394 -29.13 13.28 8.72
N LYS A 395 -27.94 13.57 8.15
CA LYS A 395 -27.33 12.82 7.02
C LYS A 395 -26.20 11.87 7.44
N ARG A 396 -25.75 11.91 8.68
CA ARG A 396 -24.64 11.10 9.17
C ARG A 396 -24.87 9.60 9.07
N HIS A 397 -26.12 9.16 9.07
CA HIS A 397 -26.50 7.75 8.90
C HIS A 397 -26.19 7.18 7.51
N HIS A 398 -25.94 8.05 6.52
CA HIS A 398 -25.47 7.63 5.19
C HIS A 398 -24.01 7.18 5.20
N ILE A 399 -23.19 7.55 6.20
CA ILE A 399 -21.85 7.02 6.34
C ILE A 399 -21.94 5.59 6.89
N LYS A 400 -21.70 4.61 6.02
CA LYS A 400 -21.79 3.19 6.36
C LYS A 400 -20.59 2.70 7.14
N GLY A 401 -19.46 3.37 7.01
CA GLY A 401 -18.20 3.03 7.67
C GLY A 401 -16.98 3.44 6.84
N ALA A 402 -15.88 2.72 7.05
CA ALA A 402 -14.63 2.99 6.34
C ALA A 402 -13.92 1.71 5.93
N GLN A 403 -12.98 1.89 5.00
CA GLN A 403 -12.17 0.83 4.40
C GLN A 403 -10.71 1.29 4.29
N THR A 404 -9.75 0.39 4.53
CA THR A 404 -8.36 0.57 4.11
C THR A 404 -8.13 -0.05 2.75
N ASN A 405 -7.25 0.56 1.96
CA ASN A 405 -6.88 0.08 0.63
C ASN A 405 -5.42 -0.37 0.59
N LEU A 406 -5.19 -1.53 -0.03
CA LEU A 406 -3.88 -2.10 -0.35
C LEU A 406 -3.74 -2.15 -1.87
N TRP A 407 -3.36 -1.01 -2.47
CA TRP A 407 -2.99 -0.94 -3.87
C TRP A 407 -1.66 -1.65 -4.09
N ALA A 408 -1.59 -2.52 -5.09
CA ALA A 408 -0.55 -3.54 -5.14
C ALA A 408 0.62 -3.23 -6.09
N GLU A 409 0.79 -2.00 -6.56
CA GLU A 409 1.90 -1.61 -7.44
C GLU A 409 3.26 -1.97 -6.84
N TYR A 410 3.41 -1.83 -5.53
CA TYR A 410 4.64 -2.12 -4.78
C TYR A 410 4.49 -3.25 -3.76
N LEU A 411 3.37 -4.00 -3.82
CA LEU A 411 3.12 -5.15 -2.94
C LEU A 411 3.43 -6.46 -3.68
N TYR A 412 4.64 -6.61 -4.16
CA TYR A 412 5.06 -7.69 -5.07
C TYR A 412 5.22 -9.07 -4.41
N THR A 413 5.10 -9.17 -3.08
CA THR A 413 4.98 -10.46 -2.37
C THR A 413 3.92 -10.41 -1.28
N PRO A 414 3.34 -11.56 -0.89
CA PRO A 414 2.38 -11.63 0.22
C PRO A 414 2.94 -11.10 1.55
N GLU A 415 4.26 -11.29 1.79
CA GLU A 415 4.93 -10.81 3.00
C GLU A 415 4.99 -9.28 3.03
N ILE A 416 5.22 -8.62 1.88
CA ILE A 416 5.21 -7.16 1.79
C ILE A 416 3.79 -6.63 1.95
N MET A 417 2.79 -7.29 1.35
CA MET A 417 1.39 -6.94 1.57
C MET A 417 1.04 -7.00 3.07
N GLN A 418 1.38 -8.11 3.75
CA GLN A 418 1.13 -8.28 5.18
C GLN A 418 1.89 -7.25 6.03
N TYR A 419 3.13 -6.92 5.65
CA TYR A 419 3.91 -5.85 6.28
C TYR A 419 3.19 -4.48 6.19
N ARG A 420 2.56 -4.20 5.04
CA ARG A 420 1.78 -2.98 4.86
C ARG A 420 0.42 -3.03 5.56
N ALA A 421 -0.24 -4.18 5.54
CA ALA A 421 -1.55 -4.39 6.15
C ALA A 421 -1.48 -4.27 7.69
N PHE A 422 -0.55 -4.98 8.32
CA PHE A 422 -0.52 -5.11 9.78
C PHE A 422 0.58 -4.26 10.43
N PRO A 423 0.23 -3.52 11.52
CA PRO A 423 -1.02 -3.57 12.28
C PRO A 423 -2.11 -2.55 11.85
N ARG A 424 -2.03 -1.88 10.70
CA ARG A 424 -2.95 -0.79 10.33
C ARG A 424 -4.38 -1.27 10.08
N GLU A 425 -4.58 -2.47 9.55
CA GLU A 425 -5.93 -3.06 9.47
C GLU A 425 -6.53 -3.32 10.85
N ILE A 426 -5.70 -3.68 11.85
CA ILE A 426 -6.16 -3.83 13.24
C ILE A 426 -6.55 -2.46 13.82
N ALA A 427 -5.82 -1.41 13.47
CA ALA A 427 -6.16 -0.05 13.88
C ALA A 427 -7.48 0.42 13.26
N LEU A 428 -7.69 0.19 11.96
CA LEU A 428 -8.98 0.47 11.34
C LEU A 428 -10.10 -0.35 11.99
N ALA A 429 -9.88 -1.65 12.23
CA ALA A 429 -10.88 -2.52 12.84
C ALA A 429 -11.42 -1.92 14.13
N GLU A 430 -10.55 -1.42 15.03
CA GLU A 430 -10.98 -0.74 16.25
C GLU A 430 -11.61 0.64 15.95
N ALA A 431 -11.07 1.39 14.99
CA ALA A 431 -11.61 2.71 14.64
C ALA A 431 -13.05 2.68 14.11
N VAL A 432 -13.44 1.59 13.42
CA VAL A 432 -14.81 1.43 12.90
C VAL A 432 -15.70 0.54 13.77
N TRP A 433 -15.12 -0.16 14.75
CA TRP A 433 -15.87 -0.93 15.74
C TRP A 433 -16.26 -0.06 16.93
N SER A 434 -15.32 0.70 17.48
CA SER A 434 -15.49 1.42 18.74
C SER A 434 -15.92 2.88 18.50
N PRO A 435 -16.88 3.40 19.28
CA PRO A 435 -17.20 4.82 19.26
C PRO A 435 -15.96 5.68 19.52
N ILE A 436 -15.82 6.80 18.82
CA ILE A 436 -14.65 7.67 18.89
C ILE A 436 -14.29 8.10 20.33
N ALA A 437 -15.30 8.35 21.16
CA ALA A 437 -15.12 8.77 22.54
C ALA A 437 -14.51 7.68 23.46
N SER A 438 -14.52 6.41 23.04
CA SER A 438 -13.96 5.28 23.78
C SER A 438 -12.59 4.85 23.29
N ARG A 439 -12.05 5.48 22.23
CA ARG A 439 -10.77 5.11 21.66
C ARG A 439 -9.60 5.70 22.46
N ASP A 440 -8.58 4.87 22.73
CA ASP A 440 -7.33 5.26 23.41
C ASP A 440 -6.16 4.62 22.67
N PHE A 441 -5.41 5.44 21.92
CA PHE A 441 -4.26 4.97 21.13
C PHE A 441 -3.15 4.38 22.01
N LYS A 442 -2.95 4.88 23.22
CA LYS A 442 -1.95 4.35 24.15
C LYS A 442 -2.32 2.96 24.61
N ASP A 443 -3.57 2.73 24.99
CA ASP A 443 -4.06 1.40 25.36
C ASP A 443 -4.07 0.46 24.15
N PHE A 444 -4.47 0.93 22.97
CA PHE A 444 -4.38 0.17 21.73
C PHE A 444 -2.95 -0.33 21.47
N ASN A 445 -1.94 0.55 21.56
CA ASN A 445 -0.54 0.16 21.40
C ASN A 445 -0.10 -0.92 22.40
N ARG A 446 -0.55 -0.86 23.64
CA ARG A 446 -0.28 -1.88 24.65
C ARG A 446 -0.88 -3.23 24.27
N ARG A 447 -2.11 -3.24 23.72
CA ARG A 447 -2.80 -4.46 23.29
C ARG A 447 -2.20 -5.08 22.02
N LEU A 448 -1.52 -4.30 21.19
CA LEU A 448 -0.86 -4.79 19.98
C LEU A 448 0.18 -5.88 20.24
N ASP A 449 0.84 -5.88 21.39
CA ASP A 449 1.83 -6.93 21.71
C ASP A 449 1.19 -8.32 21.69
N ASN A 450 -0.05 -8.45 22.18
CA ASN A 450 -0.82 -9.71 22.11
C ASN A 450 -1.29 -9.99 20.67
N ALA A 451 -1.69 -8.96 19.92
CA ALA A 451 -2.10 -9.13 18.53
C ALA A 451 -0.94 -9.63 17.65
N TYR A 452 0.28 -9.15 17.87
CA TYR A 452 1.46 -9.65 17.16
C TYR A 452 1.73 -11.14 17.41
N VAL A 453 1.58 -11.61 18.65
CA VAL A 453 1.71 -13.05 18.94
C VAL A 453 0.64 -13.86 18.19
N ARG A 454 -0.59 -13.34 18.05
CA ARG A 454 -1.63 -13.99 17.23
C ARG A 454 -1.28 -14.02 15.75
N LEU A 455 -0.75 -12.93 15.21
CA LEU A 455 -0.25 -12.88 13.84
C LEU A 455 0.88 -13.89 13.61
N ASP A 456 1.78 -14.06 14.59
CA ASP A 456 2.82 -15.09 14.55
C ASP A 456 2.23 -16.50 14.49
N MET A 457 1.16 -16.78 15.23
CA MET A 457 0.46 -18.09 15.17
C MET A 457 -0.14 -18.38 13.80
N HIS A 458 -0.54 -17.34 13.06
CA HIS A 458 -1.00 -17.44 11.68
C HIS A 458 0.14 -17.37 10.66
N GLY A 459 1.40 -17.26 11.09
CA GLY A 459 2.56 -17.11 10.20
C GLY A 459 2.48 -15.86 9.34
N ALA A 460 1.86 -14.80 9.84
CA ALA A 460 1.75 -13.53 9.12
C ALA A 460 2.96 -12.65 9.38
N ASN A 461 3.38 -11.93 8.34
CA ASN A 461 4.33 -10.85 8.49
C ASN A 461 3.61 -9.58 8.98
N TYR A 462 4.34 -8.67 9.61
CA TYR A 462 3.81 -7.40 10.08
C TYR A 462 4.92 -6.37 10.30
N HIS A 463 4.54 -5.12 10.30
CA HIS A 463 5.44 -4.02 10.56
C HIS A 463 5.83 -3.92 12.04
N ILE A 464 7.12 -3.93 12.30
CA ILE A 464 7.71 -3.48 13.56
C ILE A 464 8.49 -2.21 13.23
N PRO A 465 8.16 -1.05 13.83
CA PRO A 465 8.82 0.22 13.52
C PRO A 465 10.33 0.11 13.65
N GLN A 466 11.06 0.47 12.61
CA GLN A 466 12.52 0.49 12.64
C GLN A 466 13.02 1.72 13.41
N PRO A 467 14.21 1.64 14.06
CA PRO A 467 14.86 2.82 14.61
C PRO A 467 15.24 3.80 13.50
N GLU A 468 14.77 5.04 13.58
CA GLU A 468 14.96 6.10 12.60
C GLU A 468 15.84 7.21 13.15
N GLN A 469 16.51 7.95 12.26
CA GLN A 469 17.37 9.07 12.68
C GLN A 469 16.61 10.38 12.54
N PRO A 470 16.34 11.09 13.64
CA PRO A 470 15.75 12.41 13.58
C PRO A 470 16.70 13.41 12.90
N LEU A 471 16.14 14.29 12.09
CA LEU A 471 16.87 15.44 11.57
C LEU A 471 17.12 16.46 12.70
N PRO A 472 18.26 17.16 12.69
CA PRO A 472 18.53 18.20 13.67
C PRO A 472 17.65 19.43 13.42
N ASN A 473 17.29 20.17 14.48
CA ASN A 473 16.63 21.49 14.40
C ASN A 473 15.38 21.54 13.53
N VAL A 474 14.54 20.51 13.57
CA VAL A 474 13.25 20.47 12.83
C VAL A 474 12.15 21.12 13.66
N ASP A 475 11.23 21.84 13.00
CA ASP A 475 10.01 22.35 13.64
C ASP A 475 9.16 21.15 14.14
N PRO A 476 8.77 21.10 15.41
CA PRO A 476 7.90 20.05 15.95
C PRO A 476 6.53 19.95 15.28
N LYS A 477 6.13 20.99 14.53
CA LYS A 477 4.87 21.01 13.77
C LYS A 477 4.97 20.39 12.38
N GLU A 478 6.20 20.09 11.90
CA GLU A 478 6.37 19.44 10.61
C GLU A 478 5.81 18.01 10.65
N SER A 479 5.34 17.53 9.51
CA SER A 479 4.90 16.16 9.34
C SER A 479 6.05 15.18 9.57
N TYR A 480 5.74 14.01 10.12
CA TYR A 480 6.76 13.06 10.60
C TYR A 480 7.84 12.75 9.56
N GLU A 481 7.46 12.49 8.32
CA GLU A 481 8.38 12.17 7.22
C GLU A 481 9.41 13.27 6.93
N LYS A 482 9.10 14.51 7.29
CA LYS A 482 10.02 15.65 7.17
C LYS A 482 10.96 15.80 8.38
N THR A 483 10.75 15.01 9.42
CA THR A 483 11.53 15.07 10.65
C THR A 483 12.57 13.98 10.77
N VAL A 484 12.66 13.09 9.79
CA VAL A 484 13.57 11.95 9.75
C VAL A 484 14.36 11.91 8.45
N SER A 485 15.59 11.41 8.51
CA SER A 485 16.41 11.07 7.34
C SER A 485 17.49 10.09 7.76
N SER A 486 17.16 8.82 7.69
CA SER A 486 18.00 7.73 8.18
C SER A 486 19.14 7.44 7.22
N LEU A 487 20.36 7.38 7.75
CA LEU A 487 21.57 7.04 7.03
C LEU A 487 22.08 5.69 7.49
N ASN A 488 22.52 4.85 6.57
CA ASN A 488 23.24 3.61 6.86
C ASN A 488 24.76 3.80 6.76
N PHE A 489 25.21 4.97 6.29
CA PHE A 489 26.62 5.34 6.28
C PHE A 489 26.79 6.80 6.69
N ILE A 490 27.61 7.03 7.74
CA ILE A 490 27.85 8.34 8.31
C ILE A 490 29.36 8.60 8.36
N ALA A 491 29.82 9.49 7.48
CA ALA A 491 31.19 10.05 7.57
C ALA A 491 31.24 11.12 8.66
N PHE A 492 32.37 11.25 9.34
CA PHE A 492 32.62 12.29 10.33
C PHE A 492 34.12 12.61 10.42
N THR A 493 34.47 13.81 10.90
CA THR A 493 35.88 14.23 11.04
C THR A 493 36.41 14.01 12.47
N ASP A 494 35.69 14.45 13.49
CA ASP A 494 36.08 14.38 14.88
C ASP A 494 35.27 13.38 15.70
N SER A 495 33.97 13.61 15.75
CA SER A 495 33.01 12.71 16.41
C SER A 495 31.65 12.82 15.68
N ALA A 496 30.85 11.77 15.83
CA ALA A 496 29.44 11.74 15.40
C ALA A 496 28.58 11.35 16.60
N GLU A 497 27.28 11.59 16.46
CA GLU A 497 26.27 11.18 17.41
C GLU A 497 25.17 10.42 16.67
N LEU A 498 24.76 9.28 17.21
CA LEU A 498 23.63 8.51 16.70
C LEU A 498 22.42 8.75 17.60
N SER A 499 21.48 9.55 17.12
CA SER A 499 20.17 9.74 17.72
C SER A 499 19.15 8.87 17.01
N LEU A 500 18.28 8.18 17.77
CA LEU A 500 17.28 7.25 17.27
C LEU A 500 15.91 7.53 17.86
N LYS A 501 14.86 7.37 17.05
CA LYS A 501 13.44 7.36 17.46
C LYS A 501 12.67 6.30 16.68
N THR A 502 11.44 6.07 17.08
CA THR A 502 10.51 5.17 16.38
C THR A 502 9.14 5.84 16.22
N THR A 503 8.35 5.40 15.24
CA THR A 503 7.01 5.95 14.97
C THR A 503 6.01 5.69 16.10
N ARG A 504 6.28 4.75 16.99
CA ARG A 504 5.54 4.50 18.23
C ARG A 504 6.51 4.08 19.35
N PRO A 505 6.15 4.22 20.63
CA PRO A 505 7.00 3.76 21.72
C PRO A 505 7.27 2.24 21.64
N ILE A 506 8.52 1.88 21.41
CA ILE A 506 9.01 0.50 21.39
C ILE A 506 10.48 0.49 21.83
N ARG A 507 10.91 -0.58 22.51
CA ARG A 507 12.27 -0.71 22.95
C ARG A 507 13.23 -0.80 21.75
N ILE A 508 14.25 0.05 21.71
CA ILE A 508 15.35 -0.02 20.76
C ILE A 508 16.53 -0.69 21.44
N VAL A 509 17.18 -1.64 20.77
CA VAL A 509 18.39 -2.33 21.20
C VAL A 509 19.51 -2.17 20.18
N TYR A 510 20.77 -2.23 20.62
CA TYR A 510 21.91 -2.09 19.73
C TYR A 510 23.10 -2.95 20.14
N THR A 511 24.03 -3.16 19.20
CA THR A 511 25.32 -3.82 19.40
C THR A 511 26.43 -3.06 18.68
N ARG A 512 27.67 -3.14 19.18
CA ARG A 512 28.89 -2.55 18.60
C ARG A 512 29.93 -3.59 18.21
N ASP A 513 29.67 -4.86 18.49
CA ASP A 513 30.57 -5.99 18.27
C ASP A 513 30.24 -6.79 16.99
N GLY A 514 29.26 -6.31 16.21
CA GLY A 514 28.79 -6.99 15.00
C GLY A 514 27.77 -8.11 15.25
N SER A 515 27.42 -8.40 16.50
CA SER A 515 26.36 -9.38 16.80
C SER A 515 24.99 -8.85 16.44
N THR A 516 24.02 -9.75 16.22
CA THR A 516 22.62 -9.40 16.00
C THR A 516 21.99 -8.94 17.31
N PRO A 517 21.31 -7.77 17.36
CA PRO A 517 20.61 -7.32 18.55
C PRO A 517 19.52 -8.31 18.99
N THR A 518 19.42 -8.56 20.30
CA THR A 518 18.48 -9.47 20.96
C THR A 518 17.87 -8.84 22.21
N LEU A 519 16.97 -9.54 22.91
CA LEU A 519 16.43 -9.07 24.21
C LEU A 519 17.49 -8.79 25.26
N SER A 520 18.63 -9.47 25.18
CA SER A 520 19.78 -9.28 26.12
C SER A 520 20.72 -8.15 25.69
N SER A 521 20.55 -7.60 24.50
CA SER A 521 21.39 -6.51 24.00
C SER A 521 21.11 -5.19 24.72
N GLU A 522 22.07 -4.28 24.67
CA GLU A 522 22.00 -2.97 25.30
C GLU A 522 20.82 -2.17 24.78
N SER A 523 20.08 -1.54 25.70
CA SER A 523 18.94 -0.69 25.36
C SER A 523 19.41 0.72 25.01
N TYR A 524 18.92 1.25 23.90
CA TYR A 524 19.13 2.64 23.54
C TYR A 524 18.26 3.54 24.44
N THR A 525 18.89 4.38 25.23
CA THR A 525 18.23 5.31 26.17
C THR A 525 18.66 6.75 25.96
N MET A 526 19.78 6.99 25.28
CA MET A 526 20.31 8.30 24.95
C MET A 526 21.18 8.23 23.69
N PRO A 527 21.43 9.37 23.02
CA PRO A 527 22.28 9.42 21.84
C PRO A 527 23.67 8.79 22.06
N LEU A 528 24.07 7.96 21.07
CA LEU A 528 25.36 7.24 21.16
C LEU A 528 26.48 8.07 20.55
N LYS A 529 27.51 8.38 21.31
CA LYS A 529 28.72 9.06 20.83
C LYS A 529 29.63 8.09 20.09
N VAL A 530 30.14 8.50 18.93
CA VAL A 530 31.05 7.75 18.06
C VAL A 530 32.28 8.62 17.79
N THR A 531 33.50 8.12 18.12
CA THR A 531 34.78 8.86 17.97
C THR A 531 35.80 8.16 17.09
N LYS A 532 35.54 6.90 16.73
CA LYS A 532 36.34 6.06 15.83
C LYS A 532 35.42 5.39 14.78
N SER A 533 35.98 4.94 13.69
CA SER A 533 35.25 4.12 12.72
C SER A 533 34.74 2.85 13.36
N GLU A 534 33.45 2.58 13.24
CA GLU A 534 32.79 1.39 13.78
C GLU A 534 31.46 1.14 13.06
N VAL A 535 30.90 -0.04 13.28
CA VAL A 535 29.57 -0.41 12.82
C VAL A 535 28.66 -0.62 14.03
N ILE A 536 27.50 0.03 14.03
CA ILE A 536 26.48 -0.15 15.06
C ILE A 536 25.29 -0.82 14.42
N ARG A 537 24.86 -1.96 14.96
CA ARG A 537 23.62 -2.63 14.57
C ARG A 537 22.51 -2.25 15.53
N VAL A 538 21.36 -1.84 14.97
CA VAL A 538 20.21 -1.38 15.75
C VAL A 538 18.93 -2.06 15.28
N ALA A 539 18.03 -2.33 16.22
CA ALA A 539 16.69 -2.83 15.93
C ALA A 539 15.71 -2.39 17.03
N SER A 540 14.44 -2.28 16.67
CA SER A 540 13.37 -2.31 17.66
C SER A 540 13.03 -3.74 18.02
N ILE A 541 12.60 -3.98 19.26
CA ILE A 541 12.34 -5.33 19.74
C ILE A 541 11.04 -5.41 20.53
N LEU A 542 10.21 -6.39 20.17
CA LEU A 542 8.98 -6.71 20.87
C LEU A 542 9.24 -7.52 22.16
N PRO A 543 8.30 -7.54 23.11
CA PRO A 543 8.41 -8.41 24.30
C PRO A 543 8.59 -9.90 23.98
N SER A 544 8.10 -10.36 22.82
CA SER A 544 8.29 -11.72 22.31
C SER A 544 9.73 -12.04 21.91
N GLY A 545 10.58 -11.04 21.76
CA GLY A 545 11.94 -11.15 21.23
C GLY A 545 12.05 -10.97 19.71
N LYS A 546 10.92 -10.85 18.99
CA LYS A 546 10.93 -10.55 17.55
C LYS A 546 11.39 -9.11 17.31
N THR A 547 12.27 -8.93 16.34
CA THR A 547 12.85 -7.62 16.01
C THR A 547 12.28 -7.05 14.73
N SER A 548 12.35 -5.73 14.58
CA SER A 548 12.34 -5.09 13.27
C SER A 548 13.51 -5.63 12.41
N PRO A 549 13.52 -5.35 11.09
CA PRO A 549 14.75 -5.52 10.32
C PRO A 549 15.92 -4.84 11.05
N VAL A 550 17.07 -5.57 11.14
CA VAL A 550 18.26 -5.03 11.77
C VAL A 550 18.93 -4.06 10.81
N ARG A 551 19.10 -2.82 11.26
CA ARG A 551 19.85 -1.83 10.49
C ARG A 551 21.31 -1.85 10.90
N GLU A 552 22.19 -1.87 9.92
CA GLU A 552 23.62 -1.73 10.08
C GLU A 552 24.03 -0.30 9.70
N ILE A 553 24.55 0.45 10.66
CA ILE A 553 24.96 1.84 10.49
C ILE A 553 26.47 1.90 10.59
N THR A 554 27.12 2.15 9.46
CA THR A 554 28.58 2.30 9.38
C THR A 554 28.96 3.74 9.67
N PHE A 555 29.84 3.92 10.64
CA PHE A 555 30.50 5.20 10.95
C PHE A 555 31.94 5.14 10.44
N GLU A 556 32.32 6.12 9.62
CA GLU A 556 33.68 6.21 9.07
C GLU A 556 34.31 7.56 9.40
N LYS A 557 35.40 7.51 10.17
CA LYS A 557 36.19 8.70 10.42
C LYS A 557 37.01 9.05 9.18
N GLN A 558 36.76 10.22 8.63
CA GLN A 558 37.37 10.69 7.38
C GLN A 558 38.15 11.98 7.60
N THR A 559 39.16 12.21 6.77
CA THR A 559 39.73 13.54 6.55
C THR A 559 39.01 14.22 5.41
N LEU A 560 38.92 15.55 5.46
CA LEU A 560 38.33 16.33 4.37
C LEU A 560 39.11 16.09 3.06
N ALA A 561 38.44 15.51 2.06
CA ALA A 561 39.02 15.29 0.74
C ALA A 561 39.37 16.65 0.10
N PRO A 562 40.58 16.81 -0.47
CA PRO A 562 41.02 18.08 -1.06
C PRO A 562 40.23 18.40 -2.33
N ALA A 563 39.89 19.65 -2.53
CA ALA A 563 39.31 20.10 -3.77
C ALA A 563 40.30 19.97 -4.95
N ALA A 564 39.77 19.70 -6.15
CA ALA A 564 40.56 19.64 -7.36
C ALA A 564 41.00 21.04 -7.80
N THR A 565 42.24 21.15 -8.21
CA THR A 565 42.76 22.37 -8.91
C THR A 565 42.44 22.26 -10.40
N VAL A 566 41.43 22.98 -10.83
CA VAL A 566 40.93 22.93 -12.23
C VAL A 566 40.83 24.33 -12.80
N ALA A 567 41.11 24.47 -14.10
CA ALA A 567 41.05 25.71 -14.84
C ALA A 567 40.23 25.57 -16.11
N ASN A 568 39.77 26.67 -16.66
CA ASN A 568 38.99 26.71 -17.90
C ASN A 568 37.72 25.88 -17.92
N LEU A 569 37.06 25.80 -16.77
CA LEU A 569 35.81 25.06 -16.63
C LEU A 569 34.68 25.73 -17.43
N LYS A 570 33.85 24.90 -18.06
CA LYS A 570 32.61 25.30 -18.74
C LYS A 570 31.41 24.84 -17.92
N PRO A 571 30.28 25.57 -17.90
CA PRO A 571 29.11 25.19 -17.15
C PRO A 571 28.54 23.84 -17.58
N GLY A 572 27.96 23.08 -16.60
CA GLY A 572 27.26 21.81 -16.80
C GLY A 572 28.16 20.60 -16.75
N LEU A 573 27.61 19.45 -17.16
CA LEU A 573 28.28 18.16 -17.21
C LEU A 573 28.48 17.70 -18.65
N ALA A 574 29.67 17.20 -18.99
CA ALA A 574 29.88 16.51 -20.25
C ALA A 574 29.16 15.17 -20.24
N THR A 575 28.25 14.94 -21.20
CA THR A 575 27.46 13.73 -21.23
C THR A 575 27.81 12.78 -22.35
N LYS A 576 27.53 11.52 -22.15
CA LYS A 576 27.47 10.49 -23.20
C LYS A 576 26.24 9.64 -23.02
N THR A 577 25.53 9.39 -24.13
CA THR A 577 24.27 8.66 -24.16
C THR A 577 24.39 7.44 -25.09
N SER A 578 23.88 6.29 -24.66
CA SER A 578 23.75 5.09 -25.48
C SER A 578 22.35 4.54 -25.41
N ILE A 579 21.82 4.03 -26.53
CA ILE A 579 20.54 3.33 -26.61
C ILE A 579 20.82 1.83 -26.66
N GLY A 580 20.17 1.05 -25.82
CA GLY A 580 20.31 -0.40 -25.71
C GLY A 580 19.54 -0.94 -24.50
N ASP A 581 19.50 -2.24 -24.36
CA ASP A 581 18.82 -2.92 -23.25
C ASP A 581 19.70 -2.91 -21.99
N TYR A 582 19.65 -1.81 -21.26
CA TYR A 582 20.41 -1.61 -20.03
C TYR A 582 19.49 -1.60 -18.82
N TYR A 583 19.83 -2.39 -17.79
CA TYR A 583 19.07 -2.48 -16.53
C TYR A 583 19.89 -2.07 -15.31
N GLN A 584 21.21 -2.21 -15.37
CA GLN A 584 22.14 -1.89 -14.28
C GLN A 584 23.48 -1.36 -14.80
N ALA A 585 24.26 -0.75 -13.94
CA ALA A 585 25.51 -0.10 -14.35
C ALA A 585 26.53 -1.07 -14.96
N THR A 586 26.54 -2.35 -14.59
CA THR A 586 27.41 -3.37 -15.18
C THR A 586 27.09 -3.66 -16.65
N ASP A 587 25.87 -3.39 -17.12
CA ASP A 587 25.48 -3.57 -18.53
C ASP A 587 26.17 -2.56 -19.45
N LEU A 588 26.76 -1.51 -18.87
CA LEU A 588 27.49 -0.49 -19.61
C LEU A 588 28.96 -0.85 -19.88
N ILE A 589 29.43 -1.99 -19.36
CA ILE A 589 30.79 -2.47 -19.58
C ILE A 589 30.93 -2.91 -21.04
N GLY A 590 31.89 -2.30 -21.76
CA GLY A 590 32.14 -2.63 -23.16
C GLY A 590 31.23 -1.93 -24.17
N VAL A 591 30.30 -1.09 -23.74
CA VAL A 591 29.47 -0.27 -24.64
C VAL A 591 30.34 0.75 -25.37
N THR A 592 30.23 0.81 -26.69
CA THR A 592 31.06 1.68 -27.56
C THR A 592 30.26 2.73 -28.32
N ASN A 593 28.97 2.53 -28.52
CA ASN A 593 28.07 3.40 -29.30
C ASN A 593 27.57 4.61 -28.52
N TRP A 594 28.46 5.49 -28.10
CA TRP A 594 28.13 6.67 -27.29
C TRP A 594 27.98 7.93 -28.14
N THR A 595 26.87 8.66 -27.92
CA THR A 595 26.67 10.03 -28.44
C THR A 595 27.01 11.03 -27.36
N LYS A 596 27.84 12.03 -27.67
CA LYS A 596 28.28 13.06 -26.75
C LYS A 596 27.28 14.23 -26.69
N GLY A 597 27.19 14.87 -25.51
CA GLY A 597 26.32 16.02 -25.25
C GLY A 597 26.75 16.80 -24.00
N ILE A 598 25.90 17.71 -23.56
CA ILE A 598 26.07 18.49 -22.33
C ILE A 598 24.72 18.51 -21.61
N ALA A 599 24.74 18.26 -20.29
CA ALA A 599 23.61 18.47 -19.39
C ALA A 599 23.91 19.70 -18.50
N LYS A 600 22.99 20.64 -18.42
CA LYS A 600 23.11 21.81 -17.53
C LYS A 600 22.86 21.44 -16.06
N ARG A 601 21.95 20.50 -15.81
CA ARG A 601 21.53 20.07 -14.48
C ARG A 601 21.47 18.53 -14.43
N PRO A 602 21.51 17.92 -13.24
CA PRO A 602 21.32 16.47 -13.12
C PRO A 602 20.00 15.96 -13.75
N GLN A 603 18.92 16.75 -13.68
CA GLN A 603 17.63 16.44 -14.29
C GLN A 603 17.68 16.28 -15.81
N ASP A 604 18.62 16.94 -16.47
CA ASP A 604 18.78 16.88 -17.93
C ASP A 604 19.43 15.55 -18.39
N LEU A 605 19.92 14.72 -17.47
CA LEU A 605 20.34 13.33 -17.74
C LEU A 605 19.15 12.43 -18.03
N ARG A 606 17.96 12.81 -17.53
CA ARG A 606 16.72 12.10 -17.76
C ARG A 606 16.31 12.22 -19.24
N PRO A 607 15.91 11.12 -19.90
CA PRO A 607 15.34 11.19 -21.23
C PRO A 607 14.01 11.94 -21.24
N ASP A 608 13.70 12.55 -22.40
CA ASP A 608 12.35 13.03 -22.63
C ASP A 608 11.37 11.86 -22.50
N VAL A 609 10.36 12.06 -21.65
CA VAL A 609 9.35 11.05 -21.39
C VAL A 609 8.47 10.92 -22.62
N VAL A 610 8.54 9.80 -23.30
CA VAL A 610 7.50 9.44 -24.27
C VAL A 610 6.25 9.06 -23.47
N LYS A 611 5.23 9.91 -23.51
CA LYS A 611 3.99 9.68 -22.80
C LYS A 611 3.32 8.40 -23.30
N ASN A 612 3.01 7.52 -22.37
CA ASN A 612 1.90 6.56 -22.37
C ASN A 612 2.03 5.20 -23.08
N HIS A 613 3.12 4.83 -23.77
CA HIS A 613 3.16 3.50 -24.43
C HIS A 613 4.49 2.79 -24.24
N MET A 614 4.46 1.66 -23.56
CA MET A 614 5.63 0.81 -23.29
C MET A 614 6.38 0.38 -24.56
N ALA A 615 5.69 0.13 -25.68
CA ALA A 615 6.30 -0.29 -26.95
C ALA A 615 7.24 0.77 -27.56
N GLU A 616 7.17 2.03 -27.09
CA GLU A 616 7.96 3.16 -27.59
C GLU A 616 9.15 3.52 -26.68
N ILE A 617 9.22 2.91 -25.49
CA ILE A 617 10.33 3.17 -24.56
C ILE A 617 11.54 2.34 -24.99
N LYS A 618 12.52 3.01 -25.54
CA LYS A 618 13.85 2.41 -25.78
C LYS A 618 14.71 2.66 -24.56
N PRO A 619 15.15 1.61 -23.85
CA PRO A 619 16.09 1.75 -22.74
C PRO A 619 17.32 2.52 -23.20
N LYS A 620 17.78 3.43 -22.38
CA LYS A 620 18.99 4.21 -22.65
C LYS A 620 19.77 4.47 -21.38
N ALA A 621 21.08 4.60 -21.52
CA ALA A 621 21.97 5.02 -20.45
C ALA A 621 22.56 6.39 -20.75
N VAL A 622 22.66 7.23 -19.71
CA VAL A 622 23.32 8.54 -19.78
C VAL A 622 24.36 8.61 -18.66
N ILE A 623 25.59 8.98 -19.03
CA ILE A 623 26.67 9.24 -18.08
C ILE A 623 26.99 10.72 -18.16
N GLY A 624 26.99 11.42 -17.03
CA GLY A 624 27.41 12.82 -16.89
C GLY A 624 28.71 12.90 -16.10
N ASP A 625 29.75 13.47 -16.68
CA ASP A 625 31.05 13.65 -16.05
C ASP A 625 31.35 15.17 -15.91
N GLY A 626 31.91 15.56 -14.77
CA GLY A 626 32.30 16.93 -14.52
C GLY A 626 32.75 17.17 -13.08
N TYR A 627 32.45 18.36 -12.59
CA TYR A 627 32.79 18.81 -11.24
C TYR A 627 31.56 19.41 -10.57
N VAL A 628 31.45 19.21 -9.25
CA VAL A 628 30.48 19.88 -8.39
C VAL A 628 31.19 20.82 -7.42
N LYS A 629 30.63 22.00 -7.23
CA LYS A 629 31.21 23.03 -6.34
C LYS A 629 30.67 22.87 -4.92
N ILE A 630 31.55 22.62 -3.96
CA ILE A 630 31.23 22.55 -2.54
C ILE A 630 31.47 23.92 -1.90
N PRO A 631 30.47 24.49 -1.19
CA PRO A 631 30.55 25.89 -0.74
C PRO A 631 31.52 26.14 0.42
N LYS A 632 31.69 25.19 1.34
CA LYS A 632 32.56 25.30 2.51
C LYS A 632 33.05 23.94 2.98
N ASP A 633 34.11 23.88 3.79
CA ASP A 633 34.61 22.67 4.40
C ASP A 633 33.54 22.01 5.27
N GLY A 634 33.35 20.67 5.17
CA GLY A 634 32.39 19.96 6.00
C GLY A 634 32.11 18.53 5.57
N VAL A 635 31.23 17.91 6.33
CA VAL A 635 30.63 16.60 5.97
C VAL A 635 29.29 16.85 5.27
N TYR A 636 29.17 16.31 4.08
CA TYR A 636 27.97 16.48 3.24
C TYR A 636 27.26 15.16 3.04
N VAL A 637 25.94 15.18 3.17
CA VAL A 637 25.05 14.10 2.78
C VAL A 637 24.55 14.40 1.38
N PHE A 638 24.84 13.52 0.44
CA PHE A 638 24.23 13.54 -0.89
C PHE A 638 23.05 12.59 -0.95
N SER A 639 22.05 12.96 -1.72
CA SER A 639 20.83 12.21 -1.96
C SER A 639 20.52 12.17 -3.45
N THR A 640 20.30 10.99 -4.03
CA THR A 640 19.94 10.84 -5.43
C THR A 640 19.12 9.60 -5.69
N ASP A 641 18.25 9.69 -6.70
CA ASP A 641 17.51 8.58 -7.32
C ASP A 641 18.19 8.05 -8.61
N LEU A 642 19.34 8.63 -9.01
CA LEU A 642 20.14 8.10 -10.11
C LEU A 642 20.70 6.72 -9.80
N ASP A 643 21.06 5.96 -10.84
CA ASP A 643 21.64 4.62 -10.70
C ASP A 643 22.93 4.64 -9.89
N GLN A 644 23.89 5.50 -10.26
CA GLN A 644 25.13 5.64 -9.50
C GLN A 644 25.62 7.09 -9.45
N MET A 645 26.24 7.43 -8.32
CA MET A 645 26.92 8.68 -8.09
C MET A 645 28.32 8.45 -7.56
N TYR A 646 29.31 9.07 -8.19
CA TYR A 646 30.70 9.06 -7.77
C TYR A 646 31.14 10.47 -7.37
N ILE A 647 31.93 10.57 -6.31
CA ILE A 647 32.64 11.80 -5.91
C ILE A 647 34.13 11.46 -5.84
N ASP A 648 34.97 12.29 -6.49
CA ASP A 648 36.44 12.14 -6.57
C ASP A 648 36.87 10.72 -7.01
N GLY A 649 36.10 10.13 -7.94
CA GLY A 649 36.34 8.81 -8.49
C GLY A 649 35.91 7.64 -7.60
N LYS A 650 35.38 7.89 -6.42
CA LYS A 650 34.86 6.86 -5.53
C LYS A 650 33.34 6.74 -5.67
N LEU A 651 32.82 5.52 -5.77
CA LEU A 651 31.39 5.24 -5.76
C LEU A 651 30.82 5.66 -4.39
N LEU A 652 29.96 6.68 -4.40
CA LEU A 652 29.32 7.19 -3.20
C LEU A 652 27.96 6.53 -3.03
N ILE A 653 27.09 6.56 -4.04
CA ILE A 653 25.73 6.00 -4.00
C ILE A 653 25.58 5.00 -5.14
N ASP A 654 25.01 3.85 -4.85
CA ASP A 654 24.65 2.82 -5.83
C ASP A 654 23.19 2.42 -5.64
N ASN A 655 22.35 2.74 -6.61
CA ASN A 655 20.95 2.34 -6.74
C ASN A 655 20.77 1.44 -7.96
N SER A 656 21.85 0.98 -8.61
CA SER A 656 21.77 0.19 -9.85
C SER A 656 21.12 -1.18 -9.56
N GLY A 657 20.24 -1.63 -10.47
CA GLY A 657 19.54 -2.90 -10.33
C GLY A 657 18.34 -2.90 -9.36
N GLU A 658 18.02 -1.79 -8.72
CA GLU A 658 16.83 -1.70 -7.86
C GLU A 658 15.53 -1.82 -8.68
N VAL A 659 14.55 -2.55 -8.13
CA VAL A 659 13.25 -2.78 -8.78
C VAL A 659 12.46 -1.47 -8.93
N ALA A 660 12.52 -0.61 -7.93
CA ALA A 660 11.93 0.73 -7.98
C ALA A 660 12.87 1.73 -7.34
N LYS A 661 13.02 2.90 -7.97
CA LYS A 661 13.93 3.99 -7.53
C LYS A 661 13.21 5.17 -6.90
N SER A 662 11.96 5.01 -6.50
CA SER A 662 11.17 6.09 -5.88
C SER A 662 11.77 6.59 -4.56
N SER A 663 12.59 5.77 -3.88
CA SER A 663 13.34 6.17 -2.69
C SER A 663 14.77 6.56 -3.03
N ARG A 664 15.12 7.82 -2.77
CA ARG A 664 16.50 8.29 -2.88
C ARG A 664 17.37 7.61 -1.83
N ARG A 665 18.58 7.18 -2.23
CA ARG A 665 19.59 6.75 -1.27
C ARG A 665 20.49 7.90 -0.90
N ASP A 666 20.83 7.96 0.38
CA ASP A 666 21.63 9.03 0.98
C ASP A 666 22.93 8.46 1.50
N LYS A 667 24.05 9.15 1.26
CA LYS A 667 25.35 8.80 1.84
C LYS A 667 26.18 10.05 2.09
N SER A 668 26.97 10.02 3.15
CA SER A 668 27.80 11.18 3.54
C SER A 668 29.27 11.03 3.15
N VAL A 669 29.92 12.17 2.95
CA VAL A 669 31.36 12.26 2.65
C VAL A 669 31.93 13.56 3.17
N ALA A 670 33.20 13.56 3.60
CA ALA A 670 33.91 14.73 4.13
C ALA A 670 34.71 15.45 2.99
N LEU A 671 34.36 16.70 2.71
CA LEU A 671 34.90 17.46 1.56
C LEU A 671 35.41 18.84 2.00
N LYS A 672 36.51 19.32 1.40
CA LYS A 672 36.91 20.72 1.44
C LYS A 672 36.06 21.57 0.52
N ALA A 673 36.03 22.87 0.76
CA ALA A 673 35.42 23.82 -0.15
C ALA A 673 36.15 23.83 -1.50
N GLY A 674 35.40 23.94 -2.62
CA GLY A 674 35.96 23.96 -3.96
C GLY A 674 35.33 22.94 -4.90
N TRP A 675 36.00 22.64 -5.99
CA TRP A 675 35.54 21.74 -7.02
C TRP A 675 35.89 20.30 -6.72
N HIS A 676 34.94 19.39 -6.81
CA HIS A 676 35.11 17.94 -6.65
C HIS A 676 34.61 17.22 -7.90
N LYS A 677 35.38 16.23 -8.37
CA LYS A 677 34.98 15.45 -9.53
C LYS A 677 33.67 14.68 -9.25
N ILE A 678 32.69 14.85 -10.12
CA ILE A 678 31.43 14.13 -10.05
C ILE A 678 31.23 13.30 -11.32
N ARG A 679 30.72 12.07 -11.14
CA ARG A 679 30.14 11.25 -12.21
C ARG A 679 28.78 10.79 -11.77
N LEU A 680 27.82 10.96 -12.66
CA LEU A 680 26.43 10.53 -12.50
C LEU A 680 26.09 9.53 -13.60
N ILE A 681 25.42 8.43 -13.24
CA ILE A 681 24.94 7.43 -14.20
C ILE A 681 23.42 7.32 -14.03
N PHE A 682 22.70 7.45 -15.16
CA PHE A 682 21.27 7.23 -15.24
C PHE A 682 20.98 6.14 -16.26
N ILE A 683 20.14 5.17 -15.91
CA ILE A 683 19.69 4.09 -16.79
C ILE A 683 18.16 4.15 -16.85
N GLY A 684 17.65 4.55 -18.03
CA GLY A 684 16.23 4.56 -18.31
C GLY A 684 15.75 3.16 -18.67
N ALA A 685 15.13 2.46 -17.72
CA ALA A 685 14.55 1.14 -17.88
C ALA A 685 13.19 1.07 -17.21
N VAL A 686 12.44 -0.01 -17.42
CA VAL A 686 11.26 -0.32 -16.62
C VAL A 686 11.63 -1.43 -15.64
N ARG A 687 11.39 -1.16 -14.36
CA ARG A 687 11.66 -2.10 -13.28
C ARG A 687 10.47 -2.17 -12.34
N GLY A 688 9.94 -3.37 -12.14
CA GLY A 688 8.79 -3.59 -11.29
C GLY A 688 7.59 -2.70 -11.62
N GLY A 689 7.27 -2.53 -12.91
CA GLY A 689 6.17 -1.70 -13.36
C GLY A 689 6.42 -0.19 -13.32
N PHE A 690 7.62 0.24 -12.88
CA PHE A 690 7.96 1.66 -12.75
C PHE A 690 9.08 2.05 -13.75
N PRO A 691 8.80 2.95 -14.70
CA PRO A 691 9.82 3.50 -15.56
C PRO A 691 10.75 4.42 -14.75
N THR A 692 12.04 4.12 -14.72
CA THR A 692 13.01 4.86 -13.90
C THR A 692 13.11 6.35 -14.24
N TYR A 693 12.70 6.77 -15.43
CA TYR A 693 12.65 8.18 -15.82
C TYR A 693 11.43 8.96 -15.26
N TRP A 694 10.49 8.33 -14.59
CA TRP A 694 9.51 9.04 -13.78
C TRP A 694 10.13 9.56 -12.47
N ASP A 695 11.21 8.95 -12.02
CA ASP A 695 12.01 9.47 -10.94
C ASP A 695 12.64 10.81 -11.36
N GLY A 696 12.78 11.70 -10.43
CA GLY A 696 13.14 13.09 -10.73
C GLY A 696 14.54 13.34 -11.24
N ALA A 697 15.41 12.33 -11.43
CA ALA A 697 16.83 12.45 -11.76
C ALA A 697 17.54 13.56 -10.96
N ALA A 698 17.11 13.80 -9.73
CA ALA A 698 17.60 14.88 -8.91
C ALA A 698 18.83 14.43 -8.11
N VAL A 699 19.78 15.35 -7.99
CA VAL A 699 20.86 15.23 -7.01
C VAL A 699 20.73 16.39 -6.03
N ALA A 700 20.62 16.06 -4.75
CA ALA A 700 20.55 17.04 -3.69
C ALA A 700 21.66 16.80 -2.66
N TYR A 701 22.00 17.83 -1.92
CA TYR A 701 22.97 17.73 -0.82
C TYR A 701 22.55 18.59 0.37
N ARG A 702 23.04 18.24 1.54
CA ARG A 702 22.99 19.07 2.75
C ARG A 702 24.27 18.90 3.55
N ASN A 703 24.66 19.88 4.33
CA ASN A 703 25.61 19.61 5.40
C ASN A 703 24.97 18.65 6.40
N ILE A 704 25.73 17.74 7.00
CA ILE A 704 25.17 16.73 7.93
C ILE A 704 24.49 17.37 9.16
N LYS A 705 24.86 18.60 9.50
CA LYS A 705 24.27 19.39 10.59
C LYS A 705 22.99 20.14 10.20
N ASP A 706 22.65 20.18 8.91
CA ASP A 706 21.48 20.87 8.39
C ASP A 706 20.30 19.88 8.28
N ASN A 707 19.07 20.39 8.35
CA ASN A 707 17.83 19.60 8.21
C ASN A 707 17.24 19.64 6.80
N LYS A 708 17.77 20.46 5.88
CA LYS A 708 17.19 20.68 4.57
C LYS A 708 18.16 20.38 3.45
N PHE A 709 17.71 19.57 2.49
CA PHE A 709 18.42 19.33 1.25
C PHE A 709 18.29 20.52 0.29
N THR A 710 19.38 20.80 -0.41
CA THR A 710 19.46 21.77 -1.52
C THR A 710 19.76 21.00 -2.81
N ASN A 711 18.98 21.23 -3.86
CA ASN A 711 19.27 20.63 -5.16
C ASN A 711 20.54 21.22 -5.76
N ILE A 712 21.32 20.39 -6.44
CA ILE A 712 22.46 20.86 -7.25
C ILE A 712 21.91 21.62 -8.47
N THR A 713 22.36 22.85 -8.62
CA THR A 713 21.95 23.77 -9.67
C THR A 713 23.03 23.93 -10.77
N GLU A 714 22.71 24.57 -11.88
CA GLU A 714 23.61 24.74 -13.03
C GLU A 714 24.92 25.44 -12.65
N ASP A 715 24.88 26.46 -11.80
CA ASP A 715 26.02 27.23 -11.32
C ASP A 715 26.98 26.47 -10.39
N MET A 716 26.52 25.30 -9.90
CA MET A 716 27.32 24.39 -9.09
C MET A 716 28.00 23.29 -9.92
N LEU A 717 27.76 23.22 -11.22
CA LEU A 717 28.30 22.19 -12.10
C LEU A 717 29.21 22.78 -13.19
N ALA A 718 30.30 22.05 -13.44
CA ALA A 718 31.21 22.40 -14.52
C ALA A 718 31.89 21.15 -15.12
N HIS A 719 32.43 21.30 -16.37
CA HIS A 719 33.20 20.24 -17.04
C HIS A 719 34.40 20.80 -17.79
#